data_61bbd81850c9c9ed85e13ce2f4a2fc72
#
_entry.id   61bbd81850c9c9ed85e13ce2f4a2fc72
#
_cell.length_a   1.000
_cell.length_b   1.000
_cell.length_c   1.000
_cell.angle_alpha   90.00
_cell.angle_beta   90.00
_cell.angle_gamma   90.00
#
_symmetry.space_group_name_H-M   'P 1'
#
loop_
_entity.id
_entity.type
_entity.pdbx_description
1 polymer ?
#
loop_
_entity_poly.entity_id
_entity_poly.type
_entity_poly.pdbx_seq_one_letter_code
_entity_poly.pdbx_strand_id
1 'polypeptide(L)'
;MSQNKKRQVTIGEMYGWKKEQSSNTKKNSETREETHSAQVDQQLREIFGSSSDDDVDEETHEVEEDASSHSKMKVQTKRKFRMEWLDKFVWLNYVRFEDKIAMKCNYCEKYRMSGPWGLGNGCTTLQNDSLVTHENSLVHKYAKTRWINALERKMKPIPDHIRQMEDVNKERVIATMKIAYFVCQEDLSLSKYEKLCKFLIDAKTPFMPKSQEYSSYTNRKAANDFIYCISRYLEQIQIKNMLESPFFSLMVDESTDRSLEQHLVVYATYLDSKGLGPPISQFMKLKNVMDGKGKTIYDSVNQLIHARGLQYKDLIAVSIDGASAMIGHENGFVSFLKKNIPNLITVHCVAHHKSLAAADASKKLPELLYVEKIANKVYSWVQNSPKRSNELNDLLKVMQIDVLDVLQIHSVRWLSRGEVIIRLVKLMPAILTLWKNERKTSSWYDKARIYSIQFSLHMLADVLGELNKLNKTFQEENVDITTIGLALEVTISTLSRWFLRKETFAEGTTYLSKFLSDSQYGYIEIKDEGAVIDRHDLQYISIPTTEIDSSDVRRHTMKPCIEGTQESCQQPTEGYIESLIDSLNERFPDLHLFNAAKLFSPCYYPEERRSRERNSDRWLLKLFQHLQHTMPNDDGFMPLFDINACKRELHPFVDSLNLACEGFSMKEAWKVFRNTEQWHKTYPYMMKLWQAVLTIPASTVDCERGFSKQNIIKDIRKSKLGLDTLDALMRISLNGPELSNVDWNVVYEIWTDTKTRRVIEL
;
A
#
# COMPACT_ATOMS: atom_id res chain seq x y z
N MET A 1 50.46 20.88 -24.84
CA MET A 1 51.22 19.61 -24.59
C MET A 1 51.67 19.59 -23.15
N SER A 2 50.99 18.84 -22.27
CA SER A 2 51.59 18.15 -21.12
C SER A 2 50.50 17.24 -20.54
N GLN A 3 50.75 15.95 -20.61
CA GLN A 3 49.89 14.88 -20.15
C GLN A 3 49.97 14.80 -18.62
N ASN A 4 48.86 15.02 -17.92
CA ASN A 4 48.74 14.70 -16.51
C ASN A 4 48.19 13.26 -16.36
N LYS A 5 49.10 12.30 -16.11
CA LYS A 5 48.75 10.95 -15.64
C LYS A 5 48.18 11.05 -14.22
N LYS A 6 46.91 10.76 -14.07
CA LYS A 6 46.28 10.53 -12.76
C LYS A 6 46.84 9.23 -12.17
N ARG A 7 47.52 9.34 -11.04
CA ARG A 7 48.06 8.23 -10.24
C ARG A 7 46.86 7.58 -9.50
N GLN A 8 46.60 6.31 -9.72
CA GLN A 8 45.67 5.54 -8.93
C GLN A 8 46.26 5.34 -7.53
N VAL A 9 45.60 5.89 -6.52
CA VAL A 9 45.93 5.70 -5.10
C VAL A 9 45.25 4.40 -4.64
N THR A 10 46.01 3.48 -4.08
CA THR A 10 45.50 2.23 -3.54
C THR A 10 44.82 2.46 -2.20
N ILE A 11 43.80 1.59 -1.86
CA ILE A 11 43.02 1.68 -0.62
C ILE A 11 43.90 1.72 0.65
N GLY A 12 45.10 1.14 0.59
CA GLY A 12 46.05 1.19 1.70
C GLY A 12 46.68 2.58 1.95
N GLU A 13 46.84 3.42 0.91
CA GLU A 13 47.36 4.77 1.04
C GLU A 13 46.32 5.79 1.54
N MET A 14 45.04 5.52 1.34
CA MET A 14 43.95 6.36 1.84
C MET A 14 43.75 6.29 3.35
N TYR A 15 44.22 5.24 4.03
CA TYR A 15 44.02 5.00 5.46
C TYR A 15 45.25 5.02 6.34
N GLY A 16 46.39 5.48 5.83
CA GLY A 16 47.57 5.87 6.65
C GLY A 16 48.23 4.74 7.44
N TRP A 17 48.28 3.52 6.93
CA TRP A 17 48.97 2.42 7.60
C TRP A 17 50.49 2.46 7.36
N LYS A 18 51.21 2.92 8.38
CA LYS A 18 52.67 2.77 8.45
C LYS A 18 52.99 1.33 8.84
N LYS A 19 53.85 0.68 8.05
CA LYS A 19 54.51 -0.57 8.44
C LYS A 19 55.56 -0.26 9.49
N GLU A 20 55.32 -0.69 10.75
CA GLU A 20 56.39 -0.86 11.72
C GLU A 20 56.96 -2.28 11.64
N GLN A 21 58.25 -2.37 11.42
CA GLN A 21 59.02 -3.60 11.59
C GLN A 21 59.34 -3.77 13.07
N SER A 22 58.95 -4.85 13.71
CA SER A 22 59.56 -5.31 14.94
C SER A 22 59.65 -6.85 14.93
N SER A 23 60.86 -7.27 15.09
CA SER A 23 61.33 -8.63 15.21
C SER A 23 61.17 -9.17 16.64
N ASN A 24 60.94 -10.48 16.74
CA ASN A 24 61.09 -11.32 17.91
C ASN A 24 60.07 -11.19 19.06
N THR A 25 58.93 -11.91 18.90
CA THR A 25 58.25 -12.67 20.01
C THR A 25 57.28 -13.70 19.41
N LYS A 26 57.80 -14.65 18.65
CA LYS A 26 56.99 -15.60 17.86
C LYS A 26 56.80 -16.99 18.46
N LYS A 27 57.11 -17.25 19.74
CA LYS A 27 56.90 -18.61 20.30
C LYS A 27 55.91 -18.76 21.42
N ASN A 28 55.37 -17.73 22.03
CA ASN A 28 54.35 -17.85 23.08
C ASN A 28 52.95 -17.39 22.72
N SER A 29 52.69 -16.87 21.52
CA SER A 29 51.38 -16.45 21.03
C SER A 29 50.67 -17.54 20.24
N GLU A 30 51.37 -18.43 19.53
CA GLU A 30 50.76 -19.46 18.69
C GLU A 30 50.01 -20.54 19.52
N THR A 31 50.56 -20.95 20.69
CA THR A 31 49.89 -21.94 21.57
C THR A 31 48.69 -21.39 22.31
N ARG A 32 48.55 -20.07 22.52
CA ARG A 32 47.36 -19.45 23.10
C ARG A 32 46.28 -19.15 22.07
N GLU A 33 46.64 -18.84 20.83
CA GLU A 33 45.70 -18.66 19.71
C GLU A 33 45.08 -20.00 19.26
N GLU A 34 45.89 -21.09 19.24
CA GLU A 34 45.38 -22.44 18.88
C GLU A 34 44.41 -22.99 19.95
N THR A 35 44.68 -22.83 21.24
CA THR A 35 43.75 -23.25 22.32
C THR A 35 42.49 -22.42 22.38
N HIS A 36 42.57 -21.13 22.07
CA HIS A 36 41.39 -20.26 22.05
C HIS A 36 40.55 -20.52 20.80
N SER A 37 41.18 -20.80 19.64
CA SER A 37 40.45 -21.20 18.43
C SER A 37 39.70 -22.52 18.60
N ALA A 38 40.31 -23.53 19.25
CA ALA A 38 39.70 -24.81 19.52
C ALA A 38 38.48 -24.73 20.45
N GLN A 39 38.51 -23.86 21.48
CA GLN A 39 37.39 -23.62 22.39
C GLN A 39 36.22 -22.90 21.69
N VAL A 40 36.51 -21.95 20.82
CA VAL A 40 35.51 -21.25 20.03
C VAL A 40 34.87 -22.18 19.00
N ASP A 41 35.66 -23.04 18.34
CA ASP A 41 35.15 -24.02 17.38
C ASP A 41 34.31 -25.12 18.08
N GLN A 42 34.60 -25.49 19.32
CA GLN A 42 33.78 -26.42 20.11
C GLN A 42 32.44 -25.81 20.48
N GLN A 43 32.40 -24.57 20.92
CA GLN A 43 31.14 -23.85 21.22
C GLN A 43 30.30 -23.57 19.98
N LEU A 44 30.94 -23.36 18.83
CA LEU A 44 30.25 -23.23 17.55
C LEU A 44 29.56 -24.54 17.14
N ARG A 45 30.15 -25.69 17.43
CA ARG A 45 29.50 -27.00 17.21
C ARG A 45 28.31 -27.22 18.13
N GLU A 46 28.37 -26.75 19.38
CA GLU A 46 27.25 -26.83 20.34
C GLU A 46 26.09 -25.89 19.94
N ILE A 47 26.36 -24.74 19.33
CA ILE A 47 25.34 -23.77 18.91
C ILE A 47 24.67 -24.19 17.58
N PHE A 48 25.40 -24.82 16.67
CA PHE A 48 24.91 -25.16 15.33
C PHE A 48 24.62 -26.66 15.14
N GLY A 49 24.95 -27.51 16.12
CA GLY A 49 24.85 -28.97 16.03
C GLY A 49 23.50 -29.59 16.35
N SER A 50 22.47 -28.81 16.68
CA SER A 50 21.16 -29.33 17.07
C SER A 50 20.05 -28.90 16.11
N SER A 51 20.09 -29.34 14.86
CA SER A 51 18.90 -29.45 14.01
C SER A 51 19.20 -30.23 12.74
N SER A 52 19.07 -31.53 12.76
CA SER A 52 18.67 -32.37 11.64
C SER A 52 18.61 -33.81 12.04
N ASP A 53 17.51 -34.24 12.60
CA ASP A 53 17.02 -35.60 12.44
C ASP A 53 15.97 -35.55 11.33
N ASP A 54 16.40 -35.79 10.12
CA ASP A 54 15.58 -36.23 9.03
C ASP A 54 16.40 -37.22 8.23
N ASP A 55 16.03 -38.50 8.36
CA ASP A 55 16.59 -39.63 7.68
C ASP A 55 16.54 -39.42 6.16
N VAL A 56 17.70 -39.52 5.51
CA VAL A 56 17.81 -39.54 4.05
C VAL A 56 18.23 -40.93 3.66
N ASP A 57 17.26 -41.74 3.21
CA ASP A 57 17.48 -43.03 2.61
C ASP A 57 18.50 -42.98 1.45
N GLU A 58 19.55 -43.78 1.54
CA GLU A 58 20.48 -44.10 0.45
C GLU A 58 19.82 -45.08 -0.52
N GLU A 59 19.20 -44.63 -1.58
CA GLU A 59 18.92 -45.46 -2.72
C GLU A 59 20.14 -45.51 -3.69
N THR A 60 20.85 -46.60 -3.65
CA THR A 60 21.85 -47.02 -4.64
C THR A 60 21.15 -47.64 -5.83
N HIS A 61 21.03 -46.94 -6.93
CA HIS A 61 20.73 -47.54 -8.23
C HIS A 61 22.02 -47.74 -9.03
N GLU A 62 22.41 -49.00 -9.15
CA GLU A 62 23.35 -49.46 -10.16
C GLU A 62 22.68 -49.42 -11.54
N VAL A 63 23.33 -48.80 -12.50
CA VAL A 63 22.95 -48.85 -13.91
C VAL A 63 24.08 -49.47 -14.69
N GLU A 64 23.76 -50.59 -15.28
CA GLU A 64 24.62 -51.39 -16.18
C GLU A 64 25.08 -50.57 -17.40
N GLU A 65 26.35 -50.76 -17.76
CA GLU A 65 26.97 -50.24 -18.96
C GLU A 65 26.59 -51.08 -20.16
N ASP A 66 25.98 -50.48 -21.17
CA ASP A 66 25.99 -51.01 -22.52
C ASP A 66 26.84 -50.13 -23.44
N ALA A 67 27.83 -50.75 -24.04
CA ALA A 67 28.81 -50.13 -24.89
C ALA A 67 28.35 -50.11 -26.36
N SER A 68 28.28 -48.92 -26.97
CA SER A 68 28.75 -48.71 -28.37
C SER A 68 28.76 -47.27 -28.84
N SER A 69 29.94 -46.87 -29.35
CA SER A 69 30.25 -45.91 -30.41
C SER A 69 29.99 -44.42 -30.30
N HIS A 70 31.12 -43.72 -30.09
CA HIS A 70 31.57 -42.45 -30.70
C HIS A 70 30.65 -41.20 -30.77
N SER A 71 30.80 -40.34 -29.77
CA SER A 71 31.24 -38.94 -30.00
C SER A 71 31.61 -38.31 -28.63
N LYS A 72 32.77 -37.64 -28.55
CA LYS A 72 33.26 -37.01 -27.32
C LYS A 72 32.41 -35.77 -26.98
N MET A 73 31.27 -35.96 -26.35
CA MET A 73 30.61 -34.94 -25.55
C MET A 73 31.09 -35.07 -24.10
N LYS A 74 31.75 -34.04 -23.55
CA LYS A 74 32.10 -33.99 -22.12
C LYS A 74 30.79 -34.07 -21.32
N VAL A 75 30.46 -35.21 -20.76
CA VAL A 75 29.39 -35.37 -19.78
C VAL A 75 29.79 -34.56 -18.55
N GLN A 76 29.12 -33.45 -18.32
CA GLN A 76 29.22 -32.72 -17.04
C GLN A 76 28.52 -33.56 -15.98
N THR A 77 29.30 -34.33 -15.22
CA THR A 77 28.80 -35.00 -14.00
C THR A 77 28.20 -33.96 -13.06
N LYS A 78 26.91 -34.05 -12.75
CA LYS A 78 26.23 -33.20 -11.77
C LYS A 78 26.95 -33.39 -10.42
N ARG A 79 27.60 -32.30 -9.94
CA ARG A 79 28.32 -32.32 -8.67
C ARG A 79 27.30 -32.33 -7.53
N LYS A 80 27.49 -33.25 -6.55
CA LYS A 80 26.60 -33.37 -5.40
C LYS A 80 27.18 -32.64 -4.18
N PHE A 81 26.31 -32.11 -3.32
CA PHE A 81 26.71 -31.61 -2.01
C PHE A 81 27.16 -32.78 -1.14
N ARG A 82 28.22 -32.59 -0.35
CA ARG A 82 28.76 -33.61 0.55
C ARG A 82 28.51 -33.22 1.99
N MET A 83 27.82 -34.06 2.75
CA MET A 83 27.49 -33.77 4.16
C MET A 83 28.76 -33.62 5.04
N GLU A 84 29.86 -34.32 4.73
CA GLU A 84 31.15 -34.17 5.38
C GLU A 84 31.69 -32.72 5.40
N TRP A 85 31.21 -31.88 4.50
CA TRP A 85 31.60 -30.45 4.49
C TRP A 85 31.04 -29.68 5.66
N LEU A 86 29.91 -30.05 6.23
CA LEU A 86 29.33 -29.42 7.42
C LEU A 86 30.21 -29.65 8.65
N ASP A 87 30.81 -30.82 8.76
CA ASP A 87 31.74 -31.14 9.85
C ASP A 87 33.06 -30.39 9.71
N LYS A 88 33.53 -30.21 8.47
CA LYS A 88 34.81 -29.57 8.16
C LYS A 88 34.73 -28.03 8.23
N PHE A 89 33.61 -27.44 7.83
CA PHE A 89 33.40 -26.01 7.76
C PHE A 89 32.24 -25.60 8.68
N VAL A 90 32.53 -25.36 9.94
CA VAL A 90 31.55 -24.98 11.01
C VAL A 90 30.65 -23.78 10.64
N TRP A 91 31.11 -22.96 9.71
CA TRP A 91 30.38 -21.80 9.22
C TRP A 91 29.43 -22.13 8.06
N LEU A 92 29.49 -23.34 7.49
CA LEU A 92 28.73 -23.75 6.31
C LEU A 92 27.28 -24.07 6.71
N ASN A 93 26.35 -23.63 5.89
CA ASN A 93 24.94 -23.99 5.90
C ASN A 93 24.49 -24.22 4.45
N TYR A 94 23.35 -24.85 4.23
CA TYR A 94 22.81 -25.03 2.89
C TYR A 94 21.31 -24.77 2.86
N VAL A 95 20.82 -24.37 1.68
CA VAL A 95 19.40 -24.12 1.42
C VAL A 95 19.01 -24.96 0.20
N ARG A 96 17.85 -25.63 0.26
CA ARG A 96 17.27 -26.36 -0.88
C ARG A 96 16.26 -25.47 -1.59
N PHE A 97 16.39 -25.34 -2.91
CA PHE A 97 15.44 -24.69 -3.79
C PHE A 97 15.01 -25.70 -4.84
N GLU A 98 13.77 -26.19 -4.76
CA GLU A 98 13.25 -27.22 -5.66
C GLU A 98 14.26 -28.41 -5.75
N ASP A 99 14.90 -28.66 -6.89
CA ASP A 99 15.88 -29.70 -7.09
C ASP A 99 17.36 -29.28 -6.94
N LYS A 100 17.63 -28.09 -6.39
CA LYS A 100 18.99 -27.53 -6.29
C LYS A 100 19.38 -27.21 -4.86
N ILE A 101 20.59 -27.62 -4.48
CA ILE A 101 21.20 -27.24 -3.20
C ILE A 101 22.13 -26.04 -3.46
N ALA A 102 22.06 -25.04 -2.60
CA ALA A 102 22.95 -23.89 -2.59
C ALA A 102 23.62 -23.75 -1.20
N MET A 103 24.92 -23.54 -1.20
CA MET A 103 25.73 -23.37 0.02
C MET A 103 25.66 -21.93 0.53
N LYS A 104 25.49 -21.75 1.83
CA LYS A 104 25.44 -20.48 2.56
C LYS A 104 26.51 -20.41 3.64
N CYS A 105 26.81 -19.23 4.11
CA CYS A 105 27.73 -19.02 5.21
C CYS A 105 27.03 -18.33 6.37
N ASN A 106 26.93 -18.99 7.53
CA ASN A 106 26.27 -18.48 8.74
C ASN A 106 26.80 -17.09 9.17
N TYR A 107 28.12 -16.86 9.05
CA TYR A 107 28.71 -15.58 9.39
C TYR A 107 28.32 -14.48 8.38
N CYS A 108 28.44 -14.79 7.08
CA CYS A 108 28.13 -13.85 6.01
C CYS A 108 26.64 -13.53 5.93
N GLU A 109 25.80 -14.51 6.19
CA GLU A 109 24.34 -14.34 6.25
C GLU A 109 23.91 -13.47 7.43
N LYS A 110 24.40 -13.78 8.64
CA LYS A 110 24.09 -12.99 9.85
C LYS A 110 24.48 -11.52 9.71
N TYR A 111 25.64 -11.24 9.13
CA TYR A 111 26.11 -9.87 8.93
C TYR A 111 25.75 -9.28 7.56
N ARG A 112 24.87 -9.98 6.81
CA ARG A 112 24.34 -9.55 5.52
C ARG A 112 25.43 -9.07 4.55
N MET A 113 26.47 -9.86 4.44
CA MET A 113 27.57 -9.57 3.51
C MET A 113 27.09 -9.71 2.06
N SER A 114 27.59 -8.85 1.18
CA SER A 114 27.29 -8.95 -0.27
C SER A 114 27.80 -10.24 -0.89
N GLY A 115 27.05 -10.77 -1.87
CA GLY A 115 27.43 -11.96 -2.62
C GLY A 115 26.60 -13.21 -2.26
N PRO A 116 26.85 -14.33 -2.98
CA PRO A 116 26.01 -15.53 -2.88
C PRO A 116 26.04 -16.18 -1.49
N TRP A 117 27.11 -16.09 -0.75
CA TRP A 117 27.29 -16.67 0.57
C TRP A 117 26.58 -15.93 1.72
N GLY A 118 26.11 -14.69 1.48
CA GLY A 118 25.41 -13.84 2.44
C GLY A 118 24.02 -13.48 1.95
N LEU A 119 23.86 -12.27 1.38
CA LEU A 119 22.57 -11.75 0.90
C LEU A 119 22.04 -12.42 -0.37
N GLY A 120 22.89 -13.13 -1.15
CA GLY A 120 22.46 -13.81 -2.37
C GLY A 120 21.78 -15.15 -2.10
N ASN A 121 21.33 -15.84 -3.18
CA ASN A 121 20.59 -17.09 -3.12
C ASN A 121 21.43 -18.34 -2.78
N GLY A 122 22.67 -18.17 -2.35
CA GLY A 122 23.60 -19.25 -2.06
C GLY A 122 24.52 -19.58 -3.24
N CYS A 123 25.65 -20.25 -2.93
CA CYS A 123 26.60 -20.69 -3.93
C CYS A 123 26.18 -22.05 -4.48
N THR A 124 25.85 -22.13 -5.76
CA THR A 124 25.44 -23.36 -6.44
C THR A 124 26.61 -24.16 -7.02
N THR A 125 27.84 -23.65 -6.91
CA THR A 125 29.06 -24.34 -7.34
C THR A 125 29.51 -25.29 -6.23
N LEU A 126 28.96 -26.49 -6.20
CA LEU A 126 29.21 -27.50 -5.18
C LEU A 126 30.62 -28.14 -5.33
N GLN A 127 31.65 -27.39 -4.87
CA GLN A 127 33.06 -27.81 -4.95
C GLN A 127 33.80 -27.40 -3.68
N ASN A 128 34.73 -28.23 -3.23
CA ASN A 128 35.59 -27.89 -2.09
C ASN A 128 36.39 -26.59 -2.30
N ASP A 129 36.85 -26.32 -3.52
CA ASP A 129 37.57 -25.11 -3.85
C ASP A 129 36.73 -23.85 -3.65
N SER A 130 35.43 -23.92 -3.89
CA SER A 130 34.50 -22.81 -3.63
C SER A 130 34.39 -22.52 -2.14
N LEU A 131 34.40 -23.54 -1.28
CA LEU A 131 34.41 -23.41 0.18
C LEU A 131 35.71 -22.79 0.67
N VAL A 132 36.84 -23.30 0.24
CA VAL A 132 38.18 -22.79 0.61
C VAL A 132 38.38 -21.35 0.10
N THR A 133 37.94 -21.05 -1.11
CA THR A 133 38.00 -19.69 -1.67
C THR A 133 37.17 -18.73 -0.86
N HIS A 134 35.94 -19.13 -0.48
CA HIS A 134 35.09 -18.30 0.35
C HIS A 134 35.70 -18.08 1.74
N GLU A 135 36.15 -19.11 2.41
CA GLU A 135 36.78 -19.05 3.74
C GLU A 135 37.98 -18.08 3.75
N ASN A 136 38.77 -18.08 2.66
CA ASN A 136 39.89 -17.18 2.53
C ASN A 136 39.57 -15.76 2.07
N SER A 137 38.32 -15.51 1.67
CA SER A 137 37.85 -14.20 1.22
C SER A 137 37.90 -13.16 2.34
N LEU A 138 38.22 -11.91 1.99
CA LEU A 138 38.15 -10.79 2.93
C LEU A 138 36.78 -10.61 3.56
N VAL A 139 35.73 -10.89 2.80
CA VAL A 139 34.33 -10.80 3.23
C VAL A 139 34.04 -11.79 4.34
N HIS A 140 34.42 -13.05 4.17
CA HIS A 140 34.25 -14.09 5.19
C HIS A 140 35.09 -13.79 6.44
N LYS A 141 36.38 -13.48 6.28
CA LYS A 141 37.26 -13.13 7.41
C LYS A 141 36.74 -11.97 8.22
N TYR A 142 36.19 -10.95 7.55
CA TYR A 142 35.55 -9.82 8.23
C TYR A 142 34.29 -10.24 9.00
N ALA A 143 33.42 -11.04 8.40
CA ALA A 143 32.23 -11.55 9.07
C ALA A 143 32.57 -12.46 10.28
N LYS A 144 33.56 -13.35 10.12
CA LYS A 144 34.08 -14.22 11.18
C LYS A 144 34.64 -13.40 12.36
N THR A 145 35.48 -12.40 12.07
CA THR A 145 36.05 -11.51 13.11
C THR A 145 34.94 -10.78 13.89
N ARG A 146 33.92 -10.28 13.20
CA ARG A 146 32.78 -9.66 13.89
C ARG A 146 32.03 -10.62 14.79
N TRP A 147 31.86 -11.88 14.35
CA TRP A 147 31.24 -12.93 15.15
C TRP A 147 32.05 -13.22 16.41
N ILE A 148 33.34 -13.45 16.27
CA ILE A 148 34.27 -13.70 17.38
C ILE A 148 34.26 -12.55 18.38
N ASN A 149 34.38 -11.31 17.91
CA ASN A 149 34.33 -10.12 18.77
C ASN A 149 33.00 -10.00 19.51
N ALA A 150 31.88 -10.39 18.90
CA ALA A 150 30.56 -10.39 19.54
C ALA A 150 30.47 -11.46 20.65
N LEU A 151 31.08 -12.64 20.44
CA LEU A 151 31.17 -13.70 21.46
C LEU A 151 32.09 -13.30 22.61
N GLU A 152 33.25 -12.75 22.32
CA GLU A 152 34.20 -12.28 23.34
C GLU A 152 33.62 -11.19 24.22
N ARG A 153 32.83 -10.26 23.66
CA ARG A 153 32.08 -9.25 24.43
C ARG A 153 31.08 -9.86 25.40
N LYS A 154 30.46 -10.99 25.04
CA LYS A 154 29.54 -11.72 25.93
C LYS A 154 30.26 -12.47 27.06
N MET A 155 31.52 -12.83 26.85
CA MET A 155 32.29 -13.67 27.78
C MET A 155 33.16 -12.90 28.80
N LYS A 156 33.56 -11.65 28.50
CA LYS A 156 34.38 -10.84 29.40
C LYS A 156 33.50 -10.14 30.44
N PRO A 157 33.74 -10.32 31.76
CA PRO A 157 33.07 -9.52 32.77
C PRO A 157 33.51 -8.06 32.62
N ILE A 158 32.59 -7.19 32.16
CA ILE A 158 32.83 -5.75 32.05
C ILE A 158 32.73 -5.16 33.48
N PRO A 159 33.71 -4.37 33.95
CA PRO A 159 33.62 -3.67 35.21
C PRO A 159 32.32 -2.84 35.32
N ASP A 160 31.68 -2.85 36.49
CA ASP A 160 30.36 -2.23 36.65
C ASP A 160 30.31 -0.75 36.29
N HIS A 161 31.36 0.01 36.52
CA HIS A 161 31.42 1.42 36.12
C HIS A 161 31.46 1.61 34.58
N ILE A 162 32.12 0.71 33.82
CA ILE A 162 32.13 0.74 32.34
C ILE A 162 30.75 0.34 31.82
N ARG A 163 30.10 -0.67 32.43
CA ARG A 163 28.73 -1.07 32.09
C ARG A 163 27.75 0.08 32.30
N GLN A 164 27.83 0.79 33.44
CA GLN A 164 26.99 1.97 33.71
C GLN A 164 27.23 3.09 32.66
N MET A 165 28.48 3.32 32.25
CA MET A 165 28.78 4.32 31.18
C MET A 165 28.27 3.89 29.82
N GLU A 166 28.37 2.60 29.48
CA GLU A 166 27.80 2.06 28.24
C GLU A 166 26.27 2.19 28.23
N ASP A 167 25.60 1.90 29.35
CA ASP A 167 24.15 2.04 29.49
C ASP A 167 23.71 3.50 29.34
N VAL A 168 24.39 4.45 29.96
CA VAL A 168 24.11 5.90 29.81
C VAL A 168 24.33 6.36 28.37
N ASN A 169 25.39 5.90 27.71
CA ASN A 169 25.63 6.24 26.31
C ASN A 169 24.61 5.62 25.38
N LYS A 170 24.16 4.38 25.64
CA LYS A 170 23.07 3.72 24.95
C LYS A 170 21.78 4.54 25.03
N GLU A 171 21.38 4.94 26.24
CA GLU A 171 20.17 5.75 26.46
C GLU A 171 20.24 7.11 25.74
N ARG A 172 21.41 7.74 25.69
CA ARG A 172 21.61 8.98 24.90
C ARG A 172 21.43 8.78 23.40
N VAL A 173 21.97 7.68 22.85
CA VAL A 173 21.78 7.36 21.44
C VAL A 173 20.31 7.04 21.16
N ILE A 174 19.66 6.26 22.02
CA ILE A 174 18.23 5.95 21.92
C ILE A 174 17.39 7.23 21.96
N ALA A 175 17.71 8.20 22.83
CA ALA A 175 17.02 9.49 22.88
C ALA A 175 17.12 10.23 21.54
N THR A 176 18.30 10.25 20.90
CA THR A 176 18.47 10.86 19.57
C THR A 176 17.78 10.06 18.47
N MET A 177 17.69 8.72 18.54
CA MET A 177 16.90 7.89 17.63
C MET A 177 15.40 8.22 17.73
N LYS A 178 14.88 8.40 18.94
CA LYS A 178 13.47 8.79 19.17
C LYS A 178 13.14 10.13 18.53
N ILE A 179 14.06 11.10 18.56
CA ILE A 179 13.89 12.38 17.87
C ILE A 179 13.86 12.19 16.35
N ALA A 180 14.73 11.34 15.78
CA ALA A 180 14.71 11.04 14.35
C ALA A 180 13.39 10.37 13.94
N TYR A 181 12.88 9.45 14.76
CA TYR A 181 11.60 8.81 14.55
C TYR A 181 10.45 9.83 14.54
N PHE A 182 10.37 10.69 15.55
CA PHE A 182 9.38 11.77 15.62
C PHE A 182 9.40 12.68 14.41
N VAL A 183 10.60 13.10 13.96
CA VAL A 183 10.74 13.93 12.75
C VAL A 183 10.16 13.24 11.51
N CYS A 184 10.29 11.89 11.42
CA CYS A 184 9.76 11.12 10.31
C CYS A 184 8.25 10.92 10.42
N GLN A 185 7.72 10.64 11.60
CA GLN A 185 6.27 10.45 11.80
C GLN A 185 5.49 11.71 11.52
N GLU A 186 6.01 12.87 11.93
CA GLU A 186 5.39 14.19 11.73
C GLU A 186 5.73 14.80 10.35
N ASP A 187 6.29 14.04 9.41
CA ASP A 187 6.68 14.48 8.07
C ASP A 187 7.57 15.74 8.04
N LEU A 188 8.25 16.01 9.14
CA LEU A 188 9.12 17.18 9.27
C LEU A 188 10.36 17.05 8.39
N SER A 189 10.89 18.18 7.95
CA SER A 189 12.16 18.18 7.23
C SER A 189 13.30 17.67 8.12
N LEU A 190 14.17 16.79 7.60
CA LEU A 190 15.36 16.29 8.30
C LEU A 190 16.29 17.39 8.80
N SER A 191 16.23 18.61 8.21
CA SER A 191 16.92 19.79 8.72
C SER A 191 16.42 20.24 10.11
N LYS A 192 15.23 19.79 10.52
CA LYS A 192 14.68 20.07 11.86
C LYS A 192 15.30 19.18 12.93
N TYR A 193 15.84 18.01 12.57
CA TYR A 193 16.45 17.09 13.50
C TYR A 193 17.55 17.75 14.35
N GLU A 194 18.55 18.39 13.71
CA GLU A 194 19.62 19.09 14.42
C GLU A 194 19.09 20.20 15.33
N LYS A 195 18.10 20.94 14.86
CA LYS A 195 17.48 22.01 15.63
C LYS A 195 16.72 21.50 16.84
N LEU A 196 15.98 20.38 16.69
CA LEU A 196 15.28 19.73 17.81
C LEU A 196 16.25 19.15 18.81
N CYS A 197 17.31 18.48 18.37
CA CYS A 197 18.37 18.00 19.27
C CYS A 197 18.98 19.14 20.06
N LYS A 198 19.34 20.25 19.41
CA LYS A 198 19.88 21.43 20.07
C LYS A 198 18.89 22.01 21.07
N PHE A 199 17.64 22.19 20.71
CA PHE A 199 16.59 22.68 21.60
C PHE A 199 16.46 21.82 22.86
N LEU A 200 16.44 20.50 22.72
CA LEU A 200 16.32 19.56 23.85
C LEU A 200 17.58 19.53 24.73
N ILE A 201 18.77 19.74 24.15
CA ILE A 201 20.02 19.91 24.89
C ILE A 201 19.98 21.21 25.69
N ASP A 202 19.60 22.30 25.08
CA ASP A 202 19.48 23.61 25.74
C ASP A 202 18.41 23.61 26.85
N ALA A 203 17.32 22.86 26.64
CA ALA A 203 16.26 22.61 27.64
C ALA A 203 16.68 21.62 28.76
N LYS A 204 17.92 21.11 28.74
CA LYS A 204 18.45 20.15 29.71
C LYS A 204 17.59 18.89 29.85
N THR A 205 17.00 18.43 28.77
CA THR A 205 16.18 17.20 28.77
C THR A 205 17.05 15.99 29.19
N PRO A 206 16.55 15.09 30.06
CA PRO A 206 17.28 13.89 30.46
C PRO A 206 17.74 13.04 29.27
N PHE A 207 18.89 12.40 29.40
CA PHE A 207 19.49 11.53 28.37
C PHE A 207 19.88 12.21 27.05
N MET A 208 19.83 13.53 26.95
CA MET A 208 20.42 14.22 25.79
C MET A 208 21.93 14.32 25.93
N PRO A 209 22.71 14.19 24.82
CA PRO A 209 24.17 14.36 24.86
C PRO A 209 24.54 15.77 25.32
N LYS A 210 25.65 15.90 26.04
CA LYS A 210 26.17 17.22 26.40
C LYS A 210 26.76 17.91 25.19
N SER A 211 26.66 19.24 25.11
CA SER A 211 27.04 20.04 23.93
C SER A 211 28.53 19.94 23.53
N GLN A 212 29.38 19.36 24.37
CA GLN A 212 30.83 19.24 24.15
C GLN A 212 31.28 17.81 23.82
N GLU A 213 30.38 16.83 23.71
CA GLU A 213 30.75 15.44 23.43
C GLU A 213 31.01 15.22 21.94
N TYR A 214 32.14 14.62 21.59
CA TYR A 214 32.60 14.35 20.22
C TYR A 214 31.67 13.42 19.43
N SER A 215 30.84 12.63 20.06
CA SER A 215 29.91 11.65 19.44
C SER A 215 28.46 11.91 19.85
N SER A 216 27.99 13.11 19.64
CA SER A 216 26.62 13.51 20.04
C SER A 216 25.53 12.91 19.14
N TYR A 217 25.84 12.40 17.95
CA TYR A 217 24.89 11.89 16.94
C TYR A 217 23.71 12.82 16.63
N THR A 218 23.88 14.14 16.80
CA THR A 218 22.84 15.16 16.61
C THR A 218 22.83 15.77 15.22
N ASN A 219 23.71 15.31 14.32
CA ASN A 219 23.82 15.80 12.95
C ASN A 219 22.93 15.03 11.96
N ARG A 220 22.68 15.62 10.78
CA ARG A 220 21.85 15.03 9.72
C ARG A 220 22.31 13.64 9.25
N LYS A 221 23.64 13.38 9.26
CA LYS A 221 24.17 12.07 8.85
C LYS A 221 23.75 10.98 9.84
N ALA A 222 23.81 11.26 11.12
CA ALA A 222 23.34 10.36 12.17
C ALA A 222 21.83 10.13 12.05
N ALA A 223 21.03 11.20 11.78
CA ALA A 223 19.61 11.05 11.53
C ALA A 223 19.31 10.07 10.39
N ASN A 224 20.02 10.19 9.26
CA ASN A 224 19.86 9.26 8.16
C ASN A 224 20.21 7.81 8.55
N ASP A 225 21.31 7.61 9.27
CA ASP A 225 21.70 6.28 9.75
C ASP A 225 20.61 5.69 10.67
N PHE A 226 20.03 6.50 11.56
CA PHE A 226 18.92 6.08 12.44
C PHE A 226 17.67 5.72 11.65
N ILE A 227 17.28 6.53 10.68
CA ILE A 227 16.12 6.30 9.80
C ILE A 227 16.24 4.94 9.12
N TYR A 228 17.40 4.62 8.56
CA TYR A 228 17.63 3.30 7.94
C TYR A 228 17.52 2.15 8.96
N CYS A 229 18.07 2.31 10.15
CA CYS A 229 17.99 1.28 11.18
C CYS A 229 16.55 1.07 11.69
N ILE A 230 15.82 2.15 11.91
CA ILE A 230 14.41 2.11 12.32
C ILE A 230 13.56 1.48 11.20
N SER A 231 13.73 1.92 9.97
CA SER A 231 13.02 1.34 8.81
C SER A 231 13.29 -0.15 8.68
N ARG A 232 14.52 -0.58 8.90
CA ARG A 232 14.90 -2.00 8.87
C ARG A 232 14.27 -2.81 10.02
N TYR A 233 14.20 -2.24 11.21
CA TYR A 233 13.50 -2.83 12.34
C TYR A 233 12.01 -3.07 12.01
N LEU A 234 11.33 -2.05 11.49
CA LEU A 234 9.94 -2.16 11.08
C LEU A 234 9.73 -3.18 9.95
N GLU A 235 10.65 -3.23 8.98
CA GLU A 235 10.62 -4.23 7.91
C GLU A 235 10.78 -5.66 8.46
N GLN A 236 11.66 -5.88 9.42
CA GLN A 236 11.86 -7.20 10.05
C GLN A 236 10.62 -7.68 10.78
N ILE A 237 9.94 -6.79 11.53
CA ILE A 237 8.67 -7.11 12.18
C ILE A 237 7.61 -7.46 11.15
N GLN A 238 7.47 -6.64 10.11
CA GLN A 238 6.50 -6.89 9.05
C GLN A 238 6.72 -8.25 8.38
N ILE A 239 7.95 -8.55 7.99
CA ILE A 239 8.30 -9.84 7.36
C ILE A 239 7.98 -11.00 8.31
N LYS A 240 8.35 -10.90 9.58
CA LYS A 240 8.05 -11.92 10.59
C LYS A 240 6.54 -12.15 10.69
N ASN A 241 5.75 -11.10 10.85
CA ASN A 241 4.30 -11.20 10.96
C ASN A 241 3.66 -11.80 9.70
N MET A 242 4.16 -11.43 8.51
CA MET A 242 3.70 -12.00 7.24
C MET A 242 4.01 -13.50 7.12
N LEU A 243 5.20 -13.94 7.55
CA LEU A 243 5.58 -15.36 7.55
C LEU A 243 4.80 -16.18 8.58
N GLU A 244 4.37 -15.56 9.67
CA GLU A 244 3.53 -16.20 10.70
C GLU A 244 2.03 -16.18 10.32
N SER A 245 1.61 -15.34 9.35
CA SER A 245 0.24 -15.33 8.82
C SER A 245 0.02 -16.51 7.87
N PRO A 246 -1.10 -17.24 7.96
CA PRO A 246 -1.38 -18.35 7.06
C PRO A 246 -1.54 -17.92 5.62
N PHE A 247 -1.96 -16.68 5.39
CA PHE A 247 -2.20 -16.10 4.07
C PHE A 247 -1.83 -14.63 4.04
N PHE A 248 -1.52 -14.15 2.84
CA PHE A 248 -1.37 -12.73 2.56
C PHE A 248 -1.91 -12.39 1.17
N SER A 249 -2.16 -11.12 0.94
CA SER A 249 -2.50 -10.57 -0.37
C SER A 249 -1.69 -9.30 -0.62
N LEU A 250 -1.57 -8.90 -1.89
CA LEU A 250 -0.81 -7.72 -2.28
C LEU A 250 -1.75 -6.67 -2.88
N MET A 251 -1.42 -5.41 -2.66
CA MET A 251 -1.93 -4.28 -3.42
C MET A 251 -0.77 -3.64 -4.14
N VAL A 252 -0.91 -3.45 -5.45
CA VAL A 252 0.15 -2.95 -6.33
C VAL A 252 -0.41 -1.84 -7.21
N ASP A 253 0.26 -0.71 -7.21
CA ASP A 253 -0.17 0.45 -8.00
C ASP A 253 1.03 1.26 -8.47
N GLU A 254 0.90 1.92 -9.62
CA GLU A 254 1.92 2.76 -10.23
C GLU A 254 1.50 4.23 -10.19
N SER A 255 2.45 5.10 -9.94
CA SER A 255 2.25 6.55 -10.09
C SER A 255 3.52 7.25 -10.55
N THR A 256 3.33 8.31 -11.31
CA THR A 256 4.41 9.23 -11.68
C THR A 256 4.47 10.36 -10.66
N ASP A 257 5.62 10.57 -10.06
CA ASP A 257 5.83 11.64 -9.12
C ASP A 257 6.01 13.02 -9.81
N ARG A 258 6.16 14.06 -9.00
CA ARG A 258 6.39 15.43 -9.49
C ARG A 258 7.73 15.60 -10.22
N SER A 259 8.65 14.65 -10.05
CA SER A 259 9.95 14.63 -10.75
C SER A 259 9.90 13.84 -12.04
N LEU A 260 8.71 13.38 -12.49
CA LEU A 260 8.46 12.53 -13.65
C LEU A 260 9.12 11.13 -13.53
N GLU A 261 9.42 10.69 -12.30
CA GLU A 261 9.88 9.32 -12.04
C GLU A 261 8.66 8.41 -11.82
N GLN A 262 8.65 7.25 -12.46
CA GLN A 262 7.62 6.24 -12.25
C GLN A 262 7.97 5.38 -11.03
N HIS A 263 7.05 5.34 -10.09
CA HIS A 263 7.18 4.57 -8.86
C HIS A 263 6.10 3.51 -8.78
N LEU A 264 6.52 2.32 -8.36
CA LEU A 264 5.65 1.23 -7.96
C LEU A 264 5.56 1.20 -6.43
N VAL A 265 4.35 1.26 -5.92
CA VAL A 265 4.05 1.10 -4.50
C VAL A 265 3.45 -0.28 -4.28
N VAL A 266 3.97 -1.00 -3.30
CA VAL A 266 3.48 -2.33 -2.91
C VAL A 266 3.06 -2.29 -1.46
N TYR A 267 1.83 -2.72 -1.19
CA TYR A 267 1.30 -3.00 0.14
C TYR A 267 1.01 -4.49 0.28
N ALA A 268 1.01 -4.97 1.50
CA ALA A 268 0.58 -6.32 1.83
C ALA A 268 -0.54 -6.29 2.86
N THR A 269 -1.57 -7.11 2.64
CA THR A 269 -2.65 -7.39 3.60
C THR A 269 -2.44 -8.79 4.16
N TYR A 270 -2.43 -8.93 5.46
CA TYR A 270 -2.23 -10.19 6.17
C TYR A 270 -2.86 -10.13 7.57
N LEU A 271 -2.94 -11.27 8.25
CA LEU A 271 -3.45 -11.34 9.61
C LEU A 271 -2.31 -11.23 10.60
N ASP A 272 -2.42 -10.31 11.54
CA ASP A 272 -1.46 -10.14 12.63
C ASP A 272 -1.49 -11.32 13.60
N SER A 273 -0.55 -11.34 14.55
CA SER A 273 -0.54 -12.26 15.68
C SER A 273 -0.69 -13.74 15.29
N LYS A 274 0.16 -14.21 14.37
CA LYS A 274 0.16 -15.60 13.86
C LYS A 274 -1.16 -16.01 13.19
N GLY A 275 -1.78 -15.09 12.49
CA GLY A 275 -3.05 -15.33 11.80
C GLY A 275 -4.29 -15.24 12.71
N LEU A 276 -4.14 -14.89 13.97
CA LEU A 276 -5.24 -14.72 14.94
C LEU A 276 -5.56 -13.25 15.19
N GLY A 277 -4.77 -12.32 14.65
CA GLY A 277 -4.98 -10.88 14.77
C GLY A 277 -6.03 -10.34 13.79
N PRO A 278 -6.25 -9.02 13.81
CA PRO A 278 -7.05 -8.37 12.77
C PRO A 278 -6.31 -8.39 11.43
N PRO A 279 -7.05 -8.32 10.30
CA PRO A 279 -6.40 -8.03 9.01
C PRO A 279 -5.78 -6.64 9.07
N ILE A 280 -4.52 -6.54 8.67
CA ILE A 280 -3.77 -5.29 8.58
C ILE A 280 -3.20 -5.12 7.18
N SER A 281 -3.26 -3.89 6.69
CA SER A 281 -2.63 -3.49 5.43
C SER A 281 -1.43 -2.61 5.73
N GLN A 282 -0.26 -3.00 5.25
CA GLN A 282 0.99 -2.27 5.51
C GLN A 282 1.79 -2.00 4.25
N PHE A 283 2.40 -0.81 4.20
CA PHE A 283 3.35 -0.45 3.16
C PHE A 283 4.54 -1.42 3.17
N MET A 284 4.82 -2.03 2.02
CA MET A 284 5.85 -3.04 1.88
C MET A 284 7.10 -2.49 1.18
N LYS A 285 6.93 -1.76 0.08
CA LYS A 285 8.06 -1.21 -0.67
C LYS A 285 7.65 -0.14 -1.67
N LEU A 286 8.56 0.84 -1.87
CA LEU A 286 8.58 1.75 -3.00
C LEU A 286 9.73 1.36 -3.94
N LYS A 287 9.43 1.18 -5.23
CA LYS A 287 10.45 0.87 -6.26
C LYS A 287 10.32 1.81 -7.45
N ASN A 288 11.42 2.15 -8.11
CA ASN A 288 11.36 2.77 -9.44
C ASN A 288 11.09 1.70 -10.49
N VAL A 289 10.22 2.02 -11.44
CA VAL A 289 9.90 1.19 -12.60
C VAL A 289 10.30 1.97 -13.84
N MET A 290 11.25 1.45 -14.62
CA MET A 290 11.86 2.21 -15.72
C MET A 290 10.95 2.34 -16.96
N ASP A 291 10.05 1.39 -17.22
CA ASP A 291 9.28 1.32 -18.45
C ASP A 291 7.79 1.01 -18.29
N GLY A 292 7.29 0.90 -17.06
CA GLY A 292 5.87 0.65 -16.75
C GLY A 292 5.28 -0.59 -17.43
N LYS A 293 6.11 -1.58 -17.85
CA LYS A 293 5.63 -2.80 -18.48
C LYS A 293 5.26 -3.85 -17.45
N GLY A 294 4.21 -4.62 -17.71
CA GLY A 294 3.74 -5.67 -16.81
C GLY A 294 4.82 -6.67 -16.41
N LYS A 295 5.77 -7.00 -17.31
CA LYS A 295 6.90 -7.89 -17.00
C LYS A 295 7.87 -7.25 -16.00
N THR A 296 8.18 -5.97 -16.12
CA THR A 296 9.09 -5.25 -15.20
C THR A 296 8.47 -5.11 -13.81
N ILE A 297 7.15 -4.87 -13.76
CA ILE A 297 6.38 -4.85 -12.51
C ILE A 297 6.43 -6.24 -11.86
N TYR A 298 6.15 -7.30 -12.64
CA TYR A 298 6.22 -8.69 -12.17
C TYR A 298 7.59 -9.03 -11.60
N ASP A 299 8.67 -8.76 -12.34
CA ASP A 299 10.02 -9.07 -11.89
C ASP A 299 10.38 -8.32 -10.60
N SER A 300 9.89 -7.08 -10.46
CA SER A 300 10.05 -6.28 -9.25
C SER A 300 9.33 -6.87 -8.04
N VAL A 301 8.07 -7.30 -8.21
CA VAL A 301 7.25 -7.91 -7.15
C VAL A 301 7.76 -9.32 -6.83
N ASN A 302 8.10 -10.11 -7.85
CA ASN A 302 8.68 -11.44 -7.69
C ASN A 302 9.97 -11.40 -6.85
N GLN A 303 10.89 -10.50 -7.19
CA GLN A 303 12.10 -10.29 -6.39
C GLN A 303 11.78 -9.92 -4.93
N LEU A 304 10.73 -9.12 -4.72
CA LEU A 304 10.31 -8.69 -3.39
C LEU A 304 9.78 -9.85 -2.55
N ILE A 305 8.97 -10.73 -3.14
CA ILE A 305 8.42 -11.93 -2.52
C ILE A 305 9.57 -12.87 -2.10
N HIS A 306 10.43 -13.22 -3.06
CA HIS A 306 11.55 -14.15 -2.79
C HIS A 306 12.57 -13.60 -1.79
N ALA A 307 12.91 -12.31 -1.87
CA ALA A 307 13.87 -11.69 -0.95
C ALA A 307 13.38 -11.69 0.51
N ARG A 308 12.08 -11.84 0.73
CA ARG A 308 11.46 -11.88 2.07
C ARG A 308 11.11 -13.31 2.52
N GLY A 309 11.39 -14.33 1.70
CA GLY A 309 11.07 -15.73 2.00
C GLY A 309 9.58 -16.06 1.93
N LEU A 310 8.76 -15.17 1.33
CA LEU A 310 7.32 -15.39 1.17
C LEU A 310 7.05 -16.44 0.10
N GLN A 311 6.00 -17.24 0.29
CA GLN A 311 5.65 -18.34 -0.62
C GLN A 311 4.44 -17.96 -1.47
N TYR A 312 4.47 -18.29 -2.75
CA TYR A 312 3.34 -18.08 -3.66
C TYR A 312 2.08 -18.86 -3.27
N LYS A 313 2.22 -20.01 -2.61
CA LYS A 313 1.08 -20.81 -2.13
C LYS A 313 0.22 -20.06 -1.09
N ASP A 314 0.82 -19.11 -0.36
CA ASP A 314 0.16 -18.35 0.70
C ASP A 314 -0.41 -17.01 0.19
N LEU A 315 -0.14 -16.67 -1.09
CA LEU A 315 -0.68 -15.47 -1.76
C LEU A 315 -2.08 -15.76 -2.31
N ILE A 316 -3.12 -15.18 -1.68
CA ILE A 316 -4.52 -15.42 -2.02
C ILE A 316 -5.01 -14.49 -3.12
N ALA A 317 -4.71 -13.20 -3.02
CA ALA A 317 -5.24 -12.20 -3.92
C ALA A 317 -4.22 -11.11 -4.25
N VAL A 318 -4.43 -10.45 -5.38
CA VAL A 318 -3.76 -9.20 -5.73
C VAL A 318 -4.80 -8.15 -6.11
N SER A 319 -4.70 -6.96 -5.53
CA SER A 319 -5.49 -5.80 -5.95
C SER A 319 -4.63 -4.84 -6.75
N ILE A 320 -5.15 -4.39 -7.89
CA ILE A 320 -4.46 -3.58 -8.89
C ILE A 320 -5.41 -2.53 -9.48
N ASP A 321 -4.85 -1.57 -10.19
CA ASP A 321 -5.63 -0.70 -11.06
C ASP A 321 -6.02 -1.43 -12.39
N GLY A 322 -6.85 -0.78 -13.18
CA GLY A 322 -7.29 -1.31 -14.48
C GLY A 322 -6.36 -0.99 -15.66
N ALA A 323 -5.12 -0.57 -15.42
CA ALA A 323 -4.18 -0.25 -16.49
C ALA A 323 -3.77 -1.48 -17.29
N SER A 324 -3.53 -1.30 -18.60
CA SER A 324 -3.16 -2.40 -19.50
C SER A 324 -1.86 -3.11 -19.10
N ALA A 325 -0.92 -2.40 -18.47
CA ALA A 325 0.29 -2.98 -17.91
C ALA A 325 0.00 -3.94 -16.73
N MET A 326 -1.08 -3.71 -15.99
CA MET A 326 -1.51 -4.57 -14.88
C MET A 326 -2.33 -5.77 -15.35
N ILE A 327 -3.36 -5.55 -16.21
CA ILE A 327 -4.37 -6.56 -16.56
C ILE A 327 -4.21 -7.17 -17.94
N GLY A 328 -3.28 -6.70 -18.78
CA GLY A 328 -3.11 -7.19 -20.17
C GLY A 328 -3.03 -8.71 -20.25
N HIS A 329 -3.77 -9.30 -21.17
CA HIS A 329 -4.01 -10.75 -21.27
C HIS A 329 -2.72 -11.59 -21.40
N GLU A 330 -1.73 -11.11 -22.16
CA GLU A 330 -0.48 -11.84 -22.38
C GLU A 330 0.70 -11.25 -21.62
N ASN A 331 0.78 -9.93 -21.56
CA ASN A 331 1.94 -9.18 -21.08
C ASN A 331 1.65 -8.31 -19.84
N GLY A 332 0.47 -8.46 -19.23
CA GLY A 332 0.12 -7.79 -18.00
C GLY A 332 0.78 -8.44 -16.78
N PHE A 333 0.99 -7.64 -15.73
CA PHE A 333 1.53 -8.09 -14.44
C PHE A 333 0.80 -9.33 -13.90
N VAL A 334 -0.53 -9.30 -13.88
CA VAL A 334 -1.37 -10.40 -13.39
C VAL A 334 -1.19 -11.66 -14.24
N SER A 335 -1.04 -11.53 -15.57
CA SER A 335 -0.86 -12.70 -16.44
C SER A 335 0.43 -13.45 -16.11
N PHE A 336 1.50 -12.73 -15.73
CA PHE A 336 2.74 -13.37 -15.26
C PHE A 336 2.60 -14.00 -13.88
N LEU A 337 1.86 -13.37 -12.94
CA LEU A 337 1.58 -13.98 -11.63
C LEU A 337 0.75 -15.24 -11.75
N LYS A 338 -0.25 -15.27 -12.63
CA LYS A 338 -1.12 -16.44 -12.84
C LYS A 338 -0.39 -17.64 -13.45
N LYS A 339 0.81 -17.46 -14.03
CA LYS A 339 1.67 -18.59 -14.41
C LYS A 339 2.17 -19.38 -13.21
N ASN A 340 2.38 -18.70 -12.08
CA ASN A 340 2.80 -19.34 -10.82
C ASN A 340 1.58 -19.72 -9.94
N ILE A 341 0.51 -18.94 -10.02
CA ILE A 341 -0.71 -19.13 -9.23
C ILE A 341 -1.90 -19.07 -10.20
N PRO A 342 -2.29 -20.15 -10.89
CA PRO A 342 -3.33 -20.10 -11.92
C PRO A 342 -4.67 -19.53 -11.43
N ASN A 343 -5.03 -19.80 -10.18
CA ASN A 343 -6.30 -19.40 -9.58
C ASN A 343 -6.18 -18.17 -8.67
N LEU A 344 -5.14 -17.34 -8.85
CA LEU A 344 -4.97 -16.10 -8.10
C LEU A 344 -6.20 -15.18 -8.25
N ILE A 345 -6.78 -14.80 -7.12
CA ILE A 345 -7.87 -13.82 -7.10
C ILE A 345 -7.28 -12.45 -7.48
N THR A 346 -7.88 -11.84 -8.48
CA THR A 346 -7.48 -10.51 -8.94
C THR A 346 -8.61 -9.54 -8.66
N VAL A 347 -8.41 -8.65 -7.70
CA VAL A 347 -9.37 -7.60 -7.36
C VAL A 347 -8.96 -6.32 -8.08
N HIS A 348 -9.89 -5.78 -8.84
CA HIS A 348 -9.65 -4.49 -9.47
C HIS A 348 -10.04 -3.37 -8.51
N CYS A 349 -9.26 -2.31 -8.46
CA CYS A 349 -9.51 -1.17 -7.58
C CYS A 349 -10.91 -0.60 -7.81
N VAL A 350 -11.74 -0.71 -6.80
CA VAL A 350 -13.15 -0.29 -6.82
C VAL A 350 -13.29 1.19 -7.15
N ALA A 351 -12.44 2.03 -6.59
CA ALA A 351 -12.45 3.47 -6.83
C ALA A 351 -12.09 3.81 -8.29
N HIS A 352 -11.14 3.10 -8.89
CA HIS A 352 -10.73 3.30 -10.27
C HIS A 352 -11.83 2.84 -11.25
N HIS A 353 -12.41 1.67 -11.03
CA HIS A 353 -13.50 1.14 -11.87
C HIS A 353 -14.73 2.05 -11.92
N LYS A 354 -15.16 2.58 -10.78
CA LYS A 354 -16.23 3.56 -10.70
C LYS A 354 -15.91 4.80 -11.54
N SER A 355 -14.69 5.28 -11.47
CA SER A 355 -14.24 6.46 -12.22
C SER A 355 -14.28 6.23 -13.72
N LEU A 356 -13.86 5.06 -14.17
CA LEU A 356 -13.94 4.67 -15.58
C LEU A 356 -15.38 4.48 -16.06
N ALA A 357 -16.24 3.87 -15.24
CA ALA A 357 -17.67 3.70 -15.56
C ALA A 357 -18.35 5.06 -15.80
N ALA A 358 -18.12 6.01 -14.90
CA ALA A 358 -18.65 7.36 -15.06
C ALA A 358 -18.09 8.09 -16.28
N ALA A 359 -16.80 7.88 -16.62
CA ALA A 359 -16.18 8.46 -17.82
C ALA A 359 -16.76 7.88 -19.12
N ASP A 360 -16.98 6.58 -19.18
CA ASP A 360 -17.53 5.93 -20.37
C ASP A 360 -19.00 6.31 -20.57
N ALA A 361 -19.79 6.32 -19.52
CA ALA A 361 -21.18 6.75 -19.59
C ALA A 361 -21.29 8.22 -20.05
N SER A 362 -20.40 9.11 -19.60
CA SER A 362 -20.42 10.54 -19.96
C SER A 362 -20.27 10.81 -21.45
N LYS A 363 -19.70 9.87 -22.21
CA LYS A 363 -19.59 9.98 -23.66
C LYS A 363 -20.94 9.92 -24.37
N LYS A 364 -21.98 9.38 -23.75
CA LYS A 364 -23.33 9.26 -24.31
C LYS A 364 -24.17 10.53 -24.14
N LEU A 365 -23.74 11.47 -23.30
CA LEU A 365 -24.48 12.70 -23.04
C LEU A 365 -23.59 13.93 -23.33
N PRO A 366 -23.68 14.51 -24.56
CA PRO A 366 -22.80 15.62 -24.97
C PRO A 366 -22.89 16.87 -24.08
N GLU A 367 -24.03 17.12 -23.44
CA GLU A 367 -24.27 18.21 -22.50
C GLU A 367 -23.28 18.18 -21.33
N LEU A 368 -22.84 17.01 -20.90
CA LEU A 368 -21.87 16.86 -19.80
C LEU A 368 -20.50 17.47 -20.15
N LEU A 369 -20.11 17.42 -21.42
CA LEU A 369 -18.89 18.09 -21.91
C LEU A 369 -19.01 19.61 -21.79
N TYR A 370 -20.20 20.16 -22.01
CA TYR A 370 -20.44 21.60 -21.83
C TYR A 370 -20.45 21.97 -20.36
N VAL A 371 -21.02 21.16 -19.48
CA VAL A 371 -20.97 21.35 -18.02
C VAL A 371 -19.50 21.42 -17.55
N GLU A 372 -18.65 20.50 -18.01
CA GLU A 372 -17.22 20.52 -17.67
C GLU A 372 -16.51 21.77 -18.19
N LYS A 373 -16.80 22.18 -19.44
CA LYS A 373 -16.24 23.41 -20.01
C LYS A 373 -16.68 24.66 -19.24
N ILE A 374 -17.94 24.72 -18.79
CA ILE A 374 -18.45 25.81 -17.96
C ILE A 374 -17.72 25.84 -16.62
N ALA A 375 -17.58 24.68 -15.95
CA ALA A 375 -16.86 24.60 -14.66
C ALA A 375 -15.41 25.09 -14.78
N ASN A 376 -14.69 24.64 -15.81
CA ASN A 376 -13.32 25.08 -16.08
C ASN A 376 -13.26 26.59 -16.43
N LYS A 377 -14.26 27.09 -17.15
CA LYS A 377 -14.36 28.53 -17.46
C LYS A 377 -14.60 29.36 -16.20
N VAL A 378 -15.52 28.93 -15.33
CA VAL A 378 -15.78 29.60 -14.05
C VAL A 378 -14.50 29.64 -13.22
N TYR A 379 -13.81 28.50 -13.07
CA TYR A 379 -12.55 28.43 -12.34
C TYR A 379 -11.51 29.41 -12.90
N SER A 380 -11.22 29.33 -14.20
CA SER A 380 -10.23 30.21 -14.83
C SER A 380 -10.65 31.69 -14.79
N TRP A 381 -11.94 31.99 -14.85
CA TRP A 381 -12.47 33.35 -14.81
C TRP A 381 -12.28 34.00 -13.43
N VAL A 382 -12.52 33.23 -12.36
CA VAL A 382 -12.33 33.69 -10.97
C VAL A 382 -10.85 33.75 -10.63
N GLN A 383 -10.07 32.69 -10.87
CA GLN A 383 -8.66 32.60 -10.47
C GLN A 383 -7.75 33.62 -11.16
N ASN A 384 -8.11 34.05 -12.36
CA ASN A 384 -7.31 35.04 -13.12
C ASN A 384 -7.55 36.49 -12.68
N SER A 385 -8.41 36.75 -11.68
CA SER A 385 -8.70 38.12 -11.23
C SER A 385 -9.15 38.16 -9.79
N PRO A 386 -8.32 38.72 -8.86
CA PRO A 386 -8.72 38.95 -7.48
C PRO A 386 -9.98 39.83 -7.38
N LYS A 387 -10.17 40.80 -8.30
CA LYS A 387 -11.37 41.63 -8.36
C LYS A 387 -12.63 40.75 -8.53
N ARG A 388 -12.62 39.82 -9.50
CA ARG A 388 -13.78 38.97 -9.73
C ARG A 388 -14.04 37.97 -8.60
N SER A 389 -12.97 37.48 -7.94
CA SER A 389 -13.11 36.67 -6.75
C SER A 389 -13.82 37.42 -5.62
N ASN A 390 -13.45 38.70 -5.40
CA ASN A 390 -14.10 39.54 -4.40
C ASN A 390 -15.56 39.86 -4.79
N GLU A 391 -15.81 40.23 -6.04
CA GLU A 391 -17.17 40.50 -6.54
C GLU A 391 -18.08 39.28 -6.39
N LEU A 392 -17.57 38.05 -6.67
CA LEU A 392 -18.31 36.83 -6.44
C LEU A 392 -18.60 36.60 -4.97
N ASN A 393 -17.59 36.74 -4.10
CA ASN A 393 -17.76 36.57 -2.67
C ASN A 393 -18.74 37.56 -2.04
N ASP A 394 -18.71 38.80 -2.48
CA ASP A 394 -19.64 39.83 -1.99
C ASP A 394 -21.06 39.55 -2.47
N LEU A 395 -21.23 39.12 -3.73
CA LEU A 395 -22.55 38.75 -4.24
C LEU A 395 -23.10 37.49 -3.54
N LEU A 396 -22.26 36.50 -3.23
CA LEU A 396 -22.66 35.30 -2.48
C LEU A 396 -23.16 35.67 -1.06
N LYS A 397 -22.49 36.60 -0.37
CA LYS A 397 -22.96 37.09 0.94
C LYS A 397 -24.32 37.75 0.82
N VAL A 398 -24.51 38.59 -0.21
CA VAL A 398 -25.78 39.28 -0.48
C VAL A 398 -26.88 38.25 -0.78
N MET A 399 -26.58 37.20 -1.53
CA MET A 399 -27.52 36.12 -1.86
C MET A 399 -27.72 35.11 -0.72
N GLN A 400 -27.06 35.30 0.43
CA GLN A 400 -27.07 34.36 1.57
C GLN A 400 -26.65 32.94 1.18
N ILE A 401 -25.77 32.82 0.19
CA ILE A 401 -25.13 31.55 -0.20
C ILE A 401 -23.78 31.47 0.52
N ASP A 402 -23.45 30.28 1.03
CA ASP A 402 -22.15 30.05 1.66
C ASP A 402 -21.01 30.47 0.72
N VAL A 403 -20.06 31.25 1.24
CA VAL A 403 -18.87 31.65 0.49
C VAL A 403 -18.02 30.41 0.29
N LEU A 404 -18.03 29.87 -0.92
CA LEU A 404 -17.34 28.65 -1.31
C LEU A 404 -16.26 28.96 -2.34
N ASP A 405 -15.06 28.46 -2.12
CA ASP A 405 -14.00 28.53 -3.12
C ASP A 405 -14.37 27.79 -4.40
N VAL A 406 -14.08 28.39 -5.55
CA VAL A 406 -14.24 27.73 -6.84
C VAL A 406 -13.14 26.70 -7.02
N LEU A 407 -13.52 25.44 -7.19
CA LEU A 407 -12.59 24.32 -7.36
C LEU A 407 -12.30 24.05 -8.83
N GLN A 408 -11.07 23.60 -9.11
CA GLN A 408 -10.66 23.14 -10.44
C GLN A 408 -11.11 21.70 -10.68
N ILE A 409 -11.61 21.42 -11.88
CA ILE A 409 -11.80 20.04 -12.34
C ILE A 409 -10.44 19.46 -12.72
N HIS A 410 -10.01 18.45 -11.97
CA HIS A 410 -8.85 17.64 -12.34
C HIS A 410 -9.30 16.41 -13.11
N SER A 411 -8.72 16.18 -14.29
CA SER A 411 -9.11 15.08 -15.18
C SER A 411 -8.94 13.68 -14.56
N VAL A 412 -8.05 13.55 -13.58
CA VAL A 412 -7.65 12.25 -12.99
C VAL A 412 -8.38 11.91 -11.70
N ARG A 413 -8.96 12.89 -10.99
CA ARG A 413 -9.58 12.67 -9.66
C ARG A 413 -11.09 12.88 -9.69
N TRP A 414 -11.84 11.82 -9.89
CA TRP A 414 -13.31 11.86 -9.96
C TRP A 414 -14.01 12.30 -8.67
N LEU A 415 -13.44 12.06 -7.50
CA LEU A 415 -13.97 12.58 -6.24
C LEU A 415 -14.08 14.11 -6.22
N SER A 416 -13.06 14.78 -6.73
CA SER A 416 -13.06 16.22 -6.83
C SER A 416 -14.11 16.75 -7.81
N ARG A 417 -14.48 15.98 -8.85
CA ARG A 417 -15.51 16.40 -9.81
C ARG A 417 -16.88 16.54 -9.16
N GLY A 418 -17.30 15.60 -8.31
CA GLY A 418 -18.59 15.69 -7.63
C GLY A 418 -18.72 16.95 -6.77
N GLU A 419 -17.69 17.27 -5.99
CA GLU A 419 -17.69 18.50 -5.21
C GLU A 419 -17.67 19.77 -6.08
N VAL A 420 -16.91 19.76 -7.17
CA VAL A 420 -16.88 20.88 -8.12
C VAL A 420 -18.27 21.13 -8.71
N ILE A 421 -18.94 20.06 -9.18
CA ILE A 421 -20.27 20.18 -9.79
C ILE A 421 -21.32 20.63 -8.76
N ILE A 422 -21.32 20.06 -7.57
CA ILE A 422 -22.23 20.47 -6.48
C ILE A 422 -22.01 21.95 -6.12
N ARG A 423 -20.76 22.38 -6.00
CA ARG A 423 -20.45 23.80 -5.77
C ARG A 423 -20.86 24.68 -6.94
N LEU A 424 -20.65 24.21 -8.16
CA LEU A 424 -21.06 24.95 -9.37
C LEU A 424 -22.57 25.18 -9.41
N VAL A 425 -23.39 24.16 -9.04
CA VAL A 425 -24.85 24.32 -8.89
C VAL A 425 -25.17 25.44 -7.91
N LYS A 426 -24.54 25.44 -6.73
CA LYS A 426 -24.78 26.47 -5.69
C LYS A 426 -24.33 27.86 -6.13
N LEU A 427 -23.21 27.95 -6.86
CA LEU A 427 -22.64 29.22 -7.31
C LEU A 427 -23.28 29.76 -8.60
N MET A 428 -24.03 28.94 -9.34
CA MET A 428 -24.54 29.28 -10.67
C MET A 428 -25.37 30.57 -10.71
N PRO A 429 -26.29 30.85 -9.76
CA PRO A 429 -27.05 32.08 -9.76
C PRO A 429 -26.17 33.31 -9.70
N ALA A 430 -25.18 33.34 -8.81
CA ALA A 430 -24.23 34.45 -8.70
C ALA A 430 -23.35 34.62 -9.95
N ILE A 431 -22.89 33.50 -10.50
CA ILE A 431 -22.06 33.49 -11.71
C ILE A 431 -22.84 34.03 -12.90
N LEU A 432 -24.09 33.60 -13.11
CA LEU A 432 -24.94 34.13 -14.18
C LEU A 432 -25.17 35.62 -14.05
N THR A 433 -25.38 36.12 -12.80
CA THR A 433 -25.55 37.53 -12.52
C THR A 433 -24.33 38.35 -12.92
N LEU A 434 -23.13 37.88 -12.59
CA LEU A 434 -21.88 38.56 -12.94
C LEU A 434 -21.59 38.46 -14.45
N TRP A 435 -21.79 37.28 -15.06
CA TRP A 435 -21.52 37.04 -16.48
C TRP A 435 -22.43 37.83 -17.43
N LYS A 436 -23.69 38.15 -17.01
CA LYS A 436 -24.63 38.96 -17.81
C LYS A 436 -24.05 40.30 -18.16
N ASN A 437 -23.23 40.90 -17.30
CA ASN A 437 -22.70 42.26 -17.46
C ASN A 437 -21.32 42.31 -18.10
N GLU A 438 -20.62 41.18 -18.18
CA GLU A 438 -19.26 41.16 -18.70
C GLU A 438 -19.24 40.73 -20.17
N ARG A 439 -18.85 41.66 -21.06
CA ARG A 439 -18.77 41.43 -22.49
C ARG A 439 -17.97 40.15 -22.87
N LYS A 440 -16.89 39.88 -22.11
CA LYS A 440 -16.01 38.71 -22.35
C LYS A 440 -16.63 37.36 -22.01
N THR A 441 -17.71 37.34 -21.24
CA THR A 441 -18.41 36.15 -20.80
C THR A 441 -19.78 35.98 -21.44
N SER A 442 -20.21 36.88 -22.30
CA SER A 442 -21.55 36.88 -22.92
C SER A 442 -21.88 35.55 -23.60
N SER A 443 -20.97 34.97 -24.41
CA SER A 443 -21.21 33.67 -25.03
C SER A 443 -21.30 32.51 -24.06
N TRP A 444 -20.62 32.57 -22.90
CA TRP A 444 -20.71 31.59 -21.83
C TRP A 444 -21.97 31.75 -21.01
N TYR A 445 -22.39 32.98 -20.78
CA TYR A 445 -23.69 33.30 -20.17
C TYR A 445 -24.82 32.70 -20.98
N ASP A 446 -24.80 32.89 -22.33
CA ASP A 446 -25.80 32.33 -23.22
C ASP A 446 -25.83 30.80 -23.25
N LYS A 447 -24.66 30.17 -23.21
CA LYS A 447 -24.55 28.70 -23.13
C LYS A 447 -25.04 28.16 -21.80
N ALA A 448 -24.63 28.79 -20.68
CA ALA A 448 -25.00 28.35 -19.35
C ALA A 448 -26.51 28.44 -19.10
N ARG A 449 -27.25 29.30 -19.84
CA ARG A 449 -28.72 29.42 -19.74
C ARG A 449 -29.50 28.41 -20.63
N ILE A 450 -28.80 27.53 -21.35
CA ILE A 450 -29.50 26.47 -22.12
C ILE A 450 -30.10 25.47 -21.13
N TYR A 451 -31.39 25.20 -21.29
CA TYR A 451 -32.15 24.34 -20.35
C TYR A 451 -31.53 22.96 -20.20
N SER A 452 -31.19 22.27 -21.29
CA SER A 452 -30.59 20.94 -21.23
C SER A 452 -29.21 20.93 -20.54
N ILE A 453 -28.44 22.02 -20.59
CA ILE A 453 -27.16 22.16 -19.88
C ILE A 453 -27.39 22.33 -18.37
N GLN A 454 -28.36 23.17 -17.98
CA GLN A 454 -28.71 23.33 -16.56
C GLN A 454 -29.33 22.06 -15.99
N PHE A 455 -30.23 21.41 -16.74
CA PHE A 455 -30.77 20.11 -16.38
C PHE A 455 -29.65 19.08 -16.12
N SER A 456 -28.72 18.96 -17.07
CA SER A 456 -27.60 18.03 -16.97
C SER A 456 -26.64 18.38 -15.84
N LEU A 457 -26.44 19.67 -15.51
CA LEU A 457 -25.64 20.13 -14.39
C LEU A 457 -26.24 19.64 -13.04
N HIS A 458 -27.56 19.84 -12.87
CA HIS A 458 -28.26 19.43 -11.63
C HIS A 458 -28.37 17.91 -11.51
N MET A 459 -28.68 17.23 -12.60
CA MET A 459 -28.68 15.76 -12.68
C MET A 459 -27.30 15.20 -12.31
N LEU A 460 -26.23 15.75 -12.90
CA LEU A 460 -24.87 15.32 -12.62
C LEU A 460 -24.46 15.56 -11.15
N ALA A 461 -24.96 16.60 -10.52
CA ALA A 461 -24.72 16.87 -9.09
C ALA A 461 -25.29 15.75 -8.22
N ASP A 462 -26.50 15.26 -8.50
CA ASP A 462 -27.13 14.15 -7.78
C ASP A 462 -26.39 12.83 -8.06
N VAL A 463 -26.10 12.50 -9.32
CA VAL A 463 -25.39 11.28 -9.71
C VAL A 463 -23.99 11.22 -9.10
N LEU A 464 -23.20 12.28 -9.24
CA LEU A 464 -21.86 12.33 -8.66
C LEU A 464 -21.88 12.39 -7.13
N GLY A 465 -22.92 12.99 -6.55
CA GLY A 465 -23.16 12.97 -5.12
C GLY A 465 -23.32 11.54 -4.60
N GLU A 466 -24.12 10.71 -5.28
CA GLU A 466 -24.31 9.32 -4.93
C GLU A 466 -23.05 8.48 -5.15
N LEU A 467 -22.38 8.65 -6.28
CA LEU A 467 -21.09 8.02 -6.53
C LEU A 467 -20.00 8.43 -5.52
N ASN A 468 -20.08 9.65 -4.98
CA ASN A 468 -19.15 10.09 -3.94
C ASN A 468 -19.41 9.42 -2.58
N LYS A 469 -20.67 9.14 -2.24
CA LYS A 469 -20.99 8.32 -1.05
C LYS A 469 -20.36 6.94 -1.19
N LEU A 470 -20.60 6.28 -2.32
CA LEU A 470 -19.98 4.98 -2.63
C LEU A 470 -18.43 5.03 -2.48
N ASN A 471 -17.81 6.08 -2.98
CA ASN A 471 -16.37 6.23 -2.91
C ASN A 471 -15.85 6.50 -1.49
N LYS A 472 -16.59 7.24 -0.66
CA LYS A 472 -16.25 7.42 0.75
C LYS A 472 -16.26 6.10 1.49
N THR A 473 -17.28 5.25 1.26
CA THR A 473 -17.33 3.88 1.80
C THR A 473 -16.09 3.08 1.40
N PHE A 474 -15.61 3.21 0.14
CA PHE A 474 -14.41 2.49 -0.31
C PHE A 474 -13.10 3.04 0.28
N GLN A 475 -13.10 4.27 0.75
CA GLN A 475 -11.93 4.95 1.32
C GLN A 475 -11.87 4.87 2.85
N GLU A 476 -12.89 4.34 3.51
CA GLU A 476 -12.87 4.12 4.95
C GLU A 476 -11.74 3.17 5.33
N GLU A 477 -11.12 3.42 6.47
CA GLU A 477 -10.12 2.51 7.00
C GLU A 477 -10.76 1.19 7.39
N ASN A 478 -10.13 0.08 7.00
CA ASN A 478 -10.60 -1.25 7.32
C ASN A 478 -11.98 -1.64 6.74
N VAL A 479 -12.34 -1.14 5.55
CA VAL A 479 -13.55 -1.58 4.86
C VAL A 479 -13.54 -3.10 4.71
N ASP A 480 -14.67 -3.68 5.04
CA ASP A 480 -14.96 -5.08 4.84
C ASP A 480 -15.44 -5.31 3.39
N ILE A 481 -14.95 -6.36 2.74
CA ILE A 481 -15.37 -6.66 1.35
C ILE A 481 -16.88 -6.86 1.20
N THR A 482 -17.58 -7.31 2.25
CA THR A 482 -19.04 -7.48 2.24
C THR A 482 -19.77 -6.14 2.18
N THR A 483 -19.21 -5.09 2.78
CA THR A 483 -19.77 -3.73 2.75
C THR A 483 -19.75 -3.14 1.34
N ILE A 484 -18.72 -3.46 0.54
CA ILE A 484 -18.60 -3.00 -0.84
C ILE A 484 -19.73 -3.49 -1.72
N GLY A 485 -20.05 -4.78 -1.65
CA GLY A 485 -21.15 -5.37 -2.41
C GLY A 485 -22.47 -4.68 -2.13
N LEU A 486 -22.78 -4.46 -0.85
CA LEU A 486 -23.98 -3.76 -0.43
C LEU A 486 -24.01 -2.30 -0.91
N ALA A 487 -22.93 -1.56 -0.71
CA ALA A 487 -22.84 -0.15 -1.11
C ALA A 487 -23.06 0.03 -2.63
N LEU A 488 -22.51 -0.88 -3.44
CA LEU A 488 -22.72 -0.87 -4.88
C LEU A 488 -24.17 -1.20 -5.26
N GLU A 489 -24.77 -2.22 -4.66
CA GLU A 489 -26.18 -2.58 -4.89
C GLU A 489 -27.11 -1.43 -4.51
N VAL A 490 -26.87 -0.75 -3.38
CA VAL A 490 -27.63 0.43 -2.94
C VAL A 490 -27.50 1.57 -3.93
N THR A 491 -26.27 1.87 -4.38
CA THR A 491 -26.03 2.93 -5.38
C THR A 491 -26.75 2.64 -6.69
N ILE A 492 -26.64 1.42 -7.24
CA ILE A 492 -27.35 1.02 -8.46
C ILE A 492 -28.88 1.12 -8.30
N SER A 493 -29.41 0.62 -7.19
CA SER A 493 -30.83 0.69 -6.87
C SER A 493 -31.32 2.13 -6.74
N THR A 494 -30.52 3.01 -6.11
CA THR A 494 -30.84 4.42 -5.97
C THR A 494 -30.87 5.15 -7.29
N LEU A 495 -29.86 4.98 -8.15
CA LEU A 495 -29.82 5.56 -9.48
C LEU A 495 -30.95 5.05 -10.37
N SER A 496 -31.24 3.74 -10.31
CA SER A 496 -32.37 3.15 -11.05
C SER A 496 -33.71 3.73 -10.59
N ARG A 497 -33.91 3.88 -9.29
CA ARG A 497 -35.12 4.47 -8.72
C ARG A 497 -35.33 5.92 -9.14
N TRP A 498 -34.26 6.71 -9.13
CA TRP A 498 -34.32 8.14 -9.46
C TRP A 498 -34.58 8.42 -10.93
N PHE A 499 -34.01 7.62 -11.84
CA PHE A 499 -33.94 7.99 -13.26
C PHE A 499 -34.56 7.00 -14.24
N LEU A 500 -34.76 5.72 -13.86
CA LEU A 500 -35.31 4.70 -14.76
C LEU A 500 -36.76 4.37 -14.54
N ARG A 501 -37.40 4.99 -13.52
CA ARG A 501 -38.83 4.87 -13.29
C ARG A 501 -39.56 6.07 -13.85
N LYS A 502 -40.27 5.90 -14.97
CA LYS A 502 -40.92 7.01 -15.70
C LYS A 502 -41.93 7.78 -14.85
N GLU A 503 -42.69 7.09 -13.98
CA GLU A 503 -43.72 7.68 -13.15
C GLU A 503 -43.20 8.57 -12.02
N THR A 504 -41.96 8.30 -11.56
CA THR A 504 -41.30 8.97 -10.44
C THR A 504 -39.92 9.54 -10.81
N PHE A 505 -39.78 9.94 -12.09
CA PHE A 505 -38.51 10.46 -12.59
C PHE A 505 -38.01 11.65 -11.75
N ALA A 506 -36.76 11.59 -11.34
CA ALA A 506 -36.08 12.55 -10.46
C ALA A 506 -36.62 12.66 -9.03
N GLU A 507 -37.65 11.86 -8.65
CA GLU A 507 -38.14 11.86 -7.28
C GLU A 507 -37.08 11.32 -6.31
N GLY A 508 -36.82 12.09 -5.25
CA GLY A 508 -35.81 11.77 -4.23
C GLY A 508 -34.39 12.27 -4.59
N THR A 509 -34.18 12.93 -5.74
CA THR A 509 -32.97 13.68 -6.03
C THR A 509 -32.96 15.00 -5.24
N THR A 510 -31.76 15.56 -4.98
CA THR A 510 -31.64 16.81 -4.19
C THR A 510 -31.63 18.05 -5.09
N TYR A 511 -30.87 17.98 -6.18
CA TYR A 511 -30.63 19.13 -7.05
C TYR A 511 -31.57 19.15 -8.25
N LEU A 512 -31.77 18.00 -8.91
CA LEU A 512 -32.59 17.95 -10.12
C LEU A 512 -34.08 18.14 -9.81
N SER A 513 -34.62 17.50 -8.76
CA SER A 513 -36.04 17.69 -8.39
C SER A 513 -36.35 19.16 -8.09
N LYS A 514 -35.45 19.84 -7.38
CA LYS A 514 -35.54 21.25 -7.11
C LYS A 514 -35.48 22.08 -8.39
N PHE A 515 -34.51 21.82 -9.27
CA PHE A 515 -34.42 22.50 -10.58
C PHE A 515 -35.68 22.31 -11.42
N LEU A 516 -36.25 21.11 -11.45
CA LEU A 516 -37.49 20.83 -12.19
C LEU A 516 -38.67 21.63 -11.65
N SER A 517 -38.80 21.70 -10.34
CA SER A 517 -39.80 22.52 -9.65
C SER A 517 -39.65 24.02 -9.99
N ASP A 518 -38.40 24.51 -9.88
CA ASP A 518 -38.06 25.92 -10.01
C ASP A 518 -38.06 26.38 -11.47
N SER A 519 -37.72 25.50 -12.43
CA SER A 519 -37.61 25.80 -13.85
C SER A 519 -38.85 25.44 -14.68
N GLN A 520 -39.95 25.12 -14.03
CA GLN A 520 -41.20 24.71 -14.67
C GLN A 520 -41.65 25.64 -15.81
N TYR A 521 -41.38 26.93 -15.70
CA TYR A 521 -41.74 27.93 -16.70
C TYR A 521 -40.54 28.38 -17.56
N GLY A 522 -39.42 27.70 -17.50
CA GLY A 522 -38.24 27.98 -18.32
C GLY A 522 -37.41 29.18 -17.90
N TYR A 523 -37.57 29.69 -16.68
CA TYR A 523 -36.79 30.80 -16.15
C TYR A 523 -36.58 30.76 -14.64
N ILE A 524 -35.46 31.30 -14.21
CA ILE A 524 -35.18 31.68 -12.81
C ILE A 524 -35.24 33.19 -12.75
N GLU A 525 -36.08 33.74 -11.87
CA GLU A 525 -36.30 35.16 -11.74
C GLU A 525 -35.81 35.67 -10.39
N ILE A 526 -34.97 36.71 -10.41
CA ILE A 526 -34.55 37.44 -9.23
C ILE A 526 -35.28 38.79 -9.24
N LYS A 527 -36.06 39.04 -8.19
CA LYS A 527 -36.84 40.28 -8.08
C LYS A 527 -36.05 41.44 -7.50
N ASP A 528 -36.51 42.61 -7.80
CA ASP A 528 -35.98 43.90 -7.29
C ASP A 528 -36.15 44.02 -5.77
N GLU A 529 -36.96 43.22 -5.14
CA GLU A 529 -37.23 43.18 -3.72
C GLU A 529 -36.26 42.28 -2.91
N GLY A 530 -35.22 41.80 -3.55
CA GLY A 530 -34.21 40.94 -2.92
C GLY A 530 -34.66 39.50 -2.66
N ALA A 531 -35.84 39.12 -3.15
CA ALA A 531 -36.32 37.77 -3.11
C ALA A 531 -36.27 37.12 -4.51
N VAL A 532 -35.88 35.89 -4.59
CA VAL A 532 -36.15 35.13 -5.77
C VAL A 532 -37.63 34.92 -5.85
N ILE A 533 -38.23 35.35 -6.94
CA ILE A 533 -39.54 34.92 -7.24
C ILE A 533 -39.43 33.62 -7.95
N ASP A 534 -39.96 32.84 -7.30
CA ASP A 534 -40.37 31.67 -7.89
C ASP A 534 -41.77 31.36 -7.48
N ARG A 535 -42.51 30.87 -8.38
CA ARG A 535 -43.84 30.32 -8.11
C ARG A 535 -43.78 29.04 -7.27
N HIS A 536 -42.60 28.55 -6.97
CA HIS A 536 -42.30 27.29 -6.28
C HIS A 536 -41.30 27.47 -5.12
N ASP A 537 -41.21 28.63 -4.49
CA ASP A 537 -40.26 28.90 -3.37
C ASP A 537 -38.82 28.50 -3.67
N LEU A 538 -38.17 29.17 -4.63
CA LEU A 538 -36.72 29.05 -4.85
C LEU A 538 -35.95 29.62 -3.62
N GLN A 539 -35.96 28.86 -2.53
CA GLN A 539 -35.36 29.27 -1.25
C GLN A 539 -33.83 29.43 -1.33
N TYR A 540 -33.17 28.92 -2.35
CA TYR A 540 -31.74 29.00 -2.49
C TYR A 540 -31.24 30.32 -3.10
N ILE A 541 -32.11 31.19 -3.52
CA ILE A 541 -31.78 32.53 -4.04
C ILE A 541 -32.61 33.62 -3.32
N SER A 542 -32.56 33.72 -2.02
CA SER A 542 -33.13 34.85 -1.34
C SER A 542 -32.08 35.97 -1.18
N ILE A 543 -32.39 37.15 -1.66
CA ILE A 543 -31.50 38.31 -1.60
C ILE A 543 -32.12 39.30 -0.60
N PRO A 544 -31.42 39.68 0.50
CA PRO A 544 -31.93 40.63 1.47
C PRO A 544 -32.13 42.04 0.84
N THR A 545 -33.31 42.62 1.00
CA THR A 545 -33.71 43.90 0.42
C THR A 545 -32.92 45.11 0.90
N THR A 546 -32.19 44.98 1.99
CA THR A 546 -31.52 46.13 2.64
C THR A 546 -30.13 46.47 2.09
N GLU A 547 -29.56 45.59 1.24
CA GLU A 547 -28.16 45.70 0.82
C GLU A 547 -27.92 45.79 -0.70
N ILE A 548 -28.99 45.76 -1.53
CA ILE A 548 -28.87 45.77 -2.98
C ILE A 548 -29.57 46.94 -3.57
N ASP A 549 -28.85 47.71 -4.41
CA ASP A 549 -29.46 48.69 -5.29
C ASP A 549 -30.37 47.94 -6.29
N SER A 550 -31.62 48.34 -6.40
CA SER A 550 -32.66 47.73 -7.24
C SER A 550 -32.26 47.55 -8.72
N SER A 551 -31.23 48.29 -9.15
CA SER A 551 -30.63 48.15 -10.48
C SER A 551 -29.80 46.89 -10.68
N ASP A 552 -29.38 46.18 -9.60
CA ASP A 552 -28.47 45.06 -9.67
C ASP A 552 -29.16 43.68 -9.69
N VAL A 553 -30.45 43.64 -9.34
CA VAL A 553 -31.24 42.40 -9.39
C VAL A 553 -31.73 42.10 -10.82
N ARG A 554 -31.39 40.95 -11.35
CA ARG A 554 -31.56 40.66 -12.78
C ARG A 554 -32.29 39.37 -13.03
N ARG A 555 -33.13 39.40 -14.06
CA ARG A 555 -33.88 38.23 -14.54
C ARG A 555 -33.03 37.37 -15.46
N HIS A 556 -32.90 36.09 -15.15
CA HIS A 556 -32.21 35.11 -15.96
C HIS A 556 -33.22 34.14 -16.61
N THR A 557 -33.62 34.41 -17.84
CA THR A 557 -34.54 33.54 -18.56
C THR A 557 -33.76 32.34 -19.11
N MET A 558 -34.26 31.13 -18.85
CA MET A 558 -33.71 29.93 -19.46
C MET A 558 -33.98 29.95 -20.96
N LYS A 559 -32.96 29.60 -21.77
CA LYS A 559 -33.16 29.34 -23.17
C LYS A 559 -33.74 27.94 -23.35
N PRO A 560 -34.88 27.78 -24.06
CA PRO A 560 -35.42 26.47 -24.36
C PRO A 560 -34.42 25.65 -25.16
N CYS A 561 -34.34 24.34 -24.93
CA CYS A 561 -33.67 23.44 -25.85
C CYS A 561 -34.52 23.28 -27.12
N ILE A 562 -33.90 22.79 -28.21
CA ILE A 562 -34.54 22.70 -29.56
C ILE A 562 -35.80 21.83 -29.52
N GLU A 563 -35.88 20.86 -28.63
CA GLU A 563 -36.95 19.85 -28.54
C GLU A 563 -37.80 19.98 -27.25
N GLY A 564 -37.77 21.11 -26.57
CA GLY A 564 -38.61 21.34 -25.42
C GLY A 564 -37.92 21.26 -24.08
N THR A 565 -38.63 20.83 -23.04
CA THR A 565 -38.30 21.01 -21.64
C THR A 565 -37.78 19.70 -21.01
N GLN A 566 -38.45 19.26 -19.98
CA GLN A 566 -38.09 18.06 -19.20
C GLN A 566 -38.09 16.79 -20.04
N GLU A 567 -39.08 16.57 -20.86
CA GLU A 567 -39.27 15.33 -21.64
C GLU A 567 -38.11 15.10 -22.64
N SER A 568 -37.60 16.19 -23.28
CA SER A 568 -36.48 16.06 -24.20
C SER A 568 -35.15 15.75 -23.52
N CYS A 569 -35.00 16.02 -22.21
CA CYS A 569 -33.81 15.71 -21.43
C CYS A 569 -33.91 14.37 -20.72
N GLN A 570 -35.11 13.84 -20.52
CA GLN A 570 -35.35 12.61 -19.77
C GLN A 570 -34.75 11.38 -20.50
N GLN A 571 -35.10 11.15 -21.73
CA GLN A 571 -34.64 9.98 -22.51
C GLN A 571 -33.09 9.92 -22.63
N PRO A 572 -32.38 11.02 -22.96
CA PRO A 572 -30.90 11.02 -22.94
C PRO A 572 -30.32 10.71 -21.54
N THR A 573 -30.98 11.18 -20.49
CA THR A 573 -30.60 10.88 -19.10
C THR A 573 -30.79 9.42 -18.75
N GLU A 574 -31.92 8.82 -19.10
CA GLU A 574 -32.17 7.38 -18.93
C GLU A 574 -31.06 6.56 -19.58
N GLY A 575 -30.73 6.85 -20.86
CA GLY A 575 -29.66 6.16 -21.59
C GLY A 575 -28.25 6.37 -20.97
N TYR A 576 -27.99 7.53 -20.39
CA TYR A 576 -26.76 7.77 -19.63
C TYR A 576 -26.71 6.91 -18.36
N ILE A 577 -27.77 6.88 -17.58
CA ILE A 577 -27.87 6.13 -16.33
C ILE A 577 -27.82 4.61 -16.59
N GLU A 578 -28.53 4.10 -17.58
CA GLU A 578 -28.44 2.70 -18.02
C GLU A 578 -26.98 2.34 -18.34
N SER A 579 -26.33 3.15 -19.16
CA SER A 579 -24.92 2.94 -19.48
C SER A 579 -23.98 3.00 -18.28
N LEU A 580 -24.28 3.86 -17.31
CA LEU A 580 -23.51 3.94 -16.06
C LEU A 580 -23.69 2.68 -15.22
N ILE A 581 -24.92 2.20 -15.09
CA ILE A 581 -25.26 0.99 -14.34
C ILE A 581 -24.64 -0.25 -15.01
N ASP A 582 -24.77 -0.36 -16.34
CA ASP A 582 -24.14 -1.45 -17.10
C ASP A 582 -22.63 -1.44 -16.94
N SER A 583 -21.98 -0.27 -17.08
CA SER A 583 -20.55 -0.12 -16.86
C SER A 583 -20.14 -0.43 -15.41
N LEU A 584 -20.95 -0.11 -14.41
CA LEU A 584 -20.70 -0.51 -13.02
C LEU A 584 -20.78 -2.04 -12.90
N ASN A 585 -21.82 -2.68 -13.42
CA ASN A 585 -21.98 -4.14 -13.35
C ASN A 585 -20.84 -4.88 -14.06
N GLU A 586 -20.47 -4.46 -15.26
CA GLU A 586 -19.38 -5.06 -16.05
C GLU A 586 -18.01 -4.92 -15.36
N ARG A 587 -17.79 -3.80 -14.69
CA ARG A 587 -16.49 -3.50 -14.06
C ARG A 587 -16.33 -4.07 -12.66
N PHE A 588 -17.40 -4.65 -12.08
CA PHE A 588 -17.34 -5.32 -10.79
C PHE A 588 -17.66 -6.83 -10.90
N PRO A 589 -16.86 -7.60 -11.69
CA PRO A 589 -17.04 -9.05 -11.79
C PRO A 589 -16.86 -9.75 -10.44
N ASP A 590 -16.08 -9.15 -9.53
CA ASP A 590 -15.80 -9.66 -8.19
C ASP A 590 -16.96 -9.45 -7.19
N LEU A 591 -18.06 -8.81 -7.60
CA LEU A 591 -19.24 -8.61 -6.76
C LEU A 591 -19.79 -9.94 -6.23
N HIS A 592 -19.67 -11.00 -7.03
CA HIS A 592 -20.08 -12.35 -6.61
C HIS A 592 -19.21 -12.88 -5.46
N LEU A 593 -17.91 -12.61 -5.45
CA LEU A 593 -16.98 -12.94 -4.37
C LEU A 593 -17.32 -12.13 -3.12
N PHE A 594 -17.51 -10.81 -3.26
CA PHE A 594 -17.85 -9.93 -2.15
C PHE A 594 -19.18 -10.33 -1.49
N ASN A 595 -20.19 -10.66 -2.29
CA ASN A 595 -21.47 -11.17 -1.80
C ASN A 595 -21.34 -12.57 -1.15
N ALA A 596 -20.44 -13.41 -1.63
CA ALA A 596 -20.20 -14.72 -1.04
C ALA A 596 -19.50 -14.63 0.33
N ALA A 597 -18.68 -13.60 0.55
CA ALA A 597 -18.04 -13.34 1.85
C ALA A 597 -19.05 -13.03 2.97
N LYS A 598 -20.33 -12.72 2.64
CA LYS A 598 -21.45 -12.61 3.60
C LYS A 598 -21.64 -13.87 4.45
N LEU A 599 -21.06 -15.01 4.01
CA LEU A 599 -20.98 -16.24 4.79
C LEU A 599 -20.38 -16.02 6.20
N PHE A 600 -19.48 -15.09 6.35
CA PHE A 600 -18.79 -14.75 7.60
C PHE A 600 -19.32 -13.49 8.29
N SER A 601 -20.44 -12.95 7.81
CA SER A 601 -21.04 -11.70 8.31
C SER A 601 -22.46 -11.93 8.83
N PRO A 602 -22.64 -12.22 10.13
CA PRO A 602 -23.96 -12.48 10.71
C PRO A 602 -25.02 -11.39 10.49
N CYS A 603 -24.61 -10.13 10.30
CA CYS A 603 -25.53 -9.03 9.98
C CYS A 603 -26.34 -9.22 8.68
N TYR A 604 -25.91 -10.15 7.81
CA TYR A 604 -26.64 -10.47 6.58
C TYR A 604 -27.42 -11.79 6.65
N TYR A 605 -27.44 -12.44 7.81
CA TYR A 605 -28.13 -13.73 7.96
C TYR A 605 -29.63 -13.52 8.04
N PRO A 606 -30.41 -14.30 7.26
CA PRO A 606 -31.88 -14.32 7.43
C PRO A 606 -32.23 -14.85 8.82
N GLU A 607 -33.32 -14.31 9.38
CA GLU A 607 -33.89 -14.80 10.65
C GLU A 607 -34.32 -16.26 10.52
N GLU A 608 -34.96 -16.60 9.41
CA GLU A 608 -35.43 -17.96 9.14
C GLU A 608 -34.25 -18.92 8.91
N ARG A 609 -34.17 -20.00 9.70
CA ARG A 609 -33.10 -20.98 9.65
C ARG A 609 -32.91 -21.62 8.26
N ARG A 610 -34.00 -22.05 7.62
CA ARG A 610 -33.92 -22.69 6.29
C ARG A 610 -33.38 -21.74 5.21
N SER A 611 -33.74 -20.47 5.28
CA SER A 611 -33.21 -19.44 4.38
C SER A 611 -31.76 -19.17 4.65
N ARG A 612 -31.32 -19.19 5.92
CA ARG A 612 -29.92 -19.05 6.34
C ARG A 612 -29.08 -20.21 5.82
N GLU A 613 -29.53 -21.47 6.00
CA GLU A 613 -28.84 -22.67 5.49
C GLU A 613 -28.70 -22.61 3.96
N ARG A 614 -29.77 -22.32 3.23
CA ARG A 614 -29.71 -22.19 1.75
C ARG A 614 -28.76 -21.10 1.27
N ASN A 615 -28.75 -19.94 1.93
CA ASN A 615 -27.85 -18.86 1.58
C ASN A 615 -26.40 -19.23 1.88
N SER A 616 -26.16 -19.89 3.01
CA SER A 616 -24.81 -20.35 3.41
C SER A 616 -24.23 -21.35 2.40
N ASP A 617 -25.01 -22.32 1.95
CA ASP A 617 -24.60 -23.25 0.90
C ASP A 617 -24.28 -22.52 -0.40
N ARG A 618 -25.12 -21.58 -0.80
CA ARG A 618 -24.89 -20.77 -2.01
C ARG A 618 -23.62 -19.91 -1.89
N TRP A 619 -23.39 -19.28 -0.73
CA TRP A 619 -22.21 -18.45 -0.48
C TRP A 619 -20.94 -19.31 -0.46
N LEU A 620 -20.95 -20.45 0.20
CA LEU A 620 -19.80 -21.36 0.22
C LEU A 620 -19.43 -21.82 -1.19
N LEU A 621 -20.42 -22.25 -1.99
CA LEU A 621 -20.15 -22.70 -3.37
C LEU A 621 -19.56 -21.55 -4.22
N LYS A 622 -20.05 -20.32 -4.06
CA LYS A 622 -19.52 -19.16 -4.76
C LYS A 622 -18.10 -18.81 -4.30
N LEU A 623 -17.80 -18.89 -3.00
CA LEU A 623 -16.43 -18.70 -2.51
C LEU A 623 -15.47 -19.70 -3.15
N PHE A 624 -15.86 -20.97 -3.25
CA PHE A 624 -15.03 -22.00 -3.88
C PHE A 624 -14.86 -21.85 -5.39
N GLN A 625 -15.73 -21.11 -6.08
CA GLN A 625 -15.49 -20.73 -7.49
C GLN A 625 -14.29 -19.81 -7.64
N HIS A 626 -13.96 -19.01 -6.63
CA HIS A 626 -12.85 -18.08 -6.63
C HIS A 626 -11.61 -18.61 -5.87
N LEU A 627 -11.80 -19.43 -4.83
CA LEU A 627 -10.74 -19.96 -3.97
C LEU A 627 -10.32 -21.38 -4.39
N GLN A 628 -9.94 -21.54 -5.66
CA GLN A 628 -9.45 -22.82 -6.23
C GLN A 628 -7.91 -22.91 -6.19
N HIS A 629 -7.30 -22.32 -5.17
CA HIS A 629 -5.85 -22.36 -5.00
C HIS A 629 -5.39 -23.80 -4.75
N THR A 630 -4.27 -24.15 -5.38
CA THR A 630 -3.64 -25.48 -5.26
C THR A 630 -2.22 -25.32 -4.72
N MET A 631 -1.78 -26.33 -3.96
CA MET A 631 -0.40 -26.45 -3.50
C MET A 631 0.27 -27.60 -4.24
N PRO A 632 1.58 -27.49 -4.56
CA PRO A 632 2.34 -28.64 -5.05
C PRO A 632 2.35 -29.74 -4.00
N ASN A 633 2.16 -30.99 -4.43
CA ASN A 633 2.27 -32.20 -3.63
C ASN A 633 3.05 -33.22 -4.43
N ASP A 634 3.54 -34.29 -3.81
CA ASP A 634 4.30 -35.40 -4.45
C ASP A 634 3.54 -36.07 -5.61
N ASP A 635 2.18 -36.06 -5.52
CA ASP A 635 1.29 -36.63 -6.57
C ASP A 635 0.77 -35.55 -7.57
N GLY A 636 1.28 -34.30 -7.53
CA GLY A 636 0.84 -33.20 -8.41
C GLY A 636 0.40 -31.95 -7.65
N PHE A 637 -0.87 -31.58 -7.74
CA PHE A 637 -1.43 -30.40 -7.06
C PHE A 637 -2.59 -30.76 -6.16
N MET A 638 -2.52 -30.38 -4.89
CA MET A 638 -3.57 -30.56 -3.90
C MET A 638 -4.35 -29.24 -3.69
N PRO A 639 -5.69 -29.26 -3.57
CA PRO A 639 -6.45 -28.06 -3.24
C PRO A 639 -6.03 -27.47 -1.89
N LEU A 640 -5.84 -26.16 -1.83
CA LEU A 640 -5.51 -25.45 -0.59
C LEU A 640 -6.66 -25.52 0.43
N PHE A 641 -7.90 -25.60 -0.05
CA PHE A 641 -9.11 -25.66 0.74
C PHE A 641 -9.90 -26.93 0.37
N ASP A 642 -10.25 -27.73 1.38
CA ASP A 642 -11.11 -28.91 1.21
C ASP A 642 -12.59 -28.51 1.29
N ILE A 643 -13.25 -28.46 0.12
CA ILE A 643 -14.69 -28.11 0.03
C ILE A 643 -15.59 -29.09 0.78
N ASN A 644 -15.25 -30.38 0.81
CA ASN A 644 -16.09 -31.38 1.47
C ASN A 644 -15.96 -31.27 3.00
N ALA A 645 -14.76 -30.96 3.49
CA ALA A 645 -14.56 -30.65 4.91
C ALA A 645 -15.31 -29.38 5.32
N CYS A 646 -15.19 -28.29 4.53
CA CYS A 646 -15.95 -27.06 4.76
C CYS A 646 -17.48 -27.30 4.75
N LYS A 647 -18.00 -28.12 3.83
CA LYS A 647 -19.44 -28.47 3.80
C LYS A 647 -19.89 -29.19 5.07
N ARG A 648 -19.06 -30.08 5.63
CA ARG A 648 -19.40 -30.77 6.90
C ARG A 648 -19.46 -29.81 8.08
N GLU A 649 -18.60 -28.79 8.10
CA GLU A 649 -18.54 -27.79 9.17
C GLU A 649 -19.57 -26.66 8.99
N LEU A 650 -20.09 -26.42 7.79
CA LEU A 650 -20.81 -25.21 7.38
C LEU A 650 -21.97 -24.85 8.30
N HIS A 651 -22.98 -25.73 8.38
CA HIS A 651 -24.23 -25.40 9.10
C HIS A 651 -23.98 -25.26 10.61
N PRO A 652 -23.26 -26.18 11.30
CA PRO A 652 -22.91 -25.97 12.70
C PRO A 652 -22.10 -24.70 12.95
N PHE A 653 -21.18 -24.35 12.04
CA PHE A 653 -20.39 -23.12 12.11
C PHE A 653 -21.28 -21.88 11.99
N VAL A 654 -22.17 -21.82 10.98
CA VAL A 654 -23.07 -20.69 10.75
C VAL A 654 -24.07 -20.52 11.89
N ASP A 655 -24.63 -21.61 12.42
CA ASP A 655 -25.54 -21.54 13.57
C ASP A 655 -24.83 -21.02 14.82
N SER A 656 -23.61 -21.50 15.07
CA SER A 656 -22.79 -21.02 16.20
C SER A 656 -22.39 -19.54 16.02
N LEU A 657 -22.04 -19.15 14.79
CA LEU A 657 -21.68 -17.77 14.47
C LEU A 657 -22.90 -16.83 14.64
N ASN A 658 -24.08 -17.25 14.18
CA ASN A 658 -25.31 -16.49 14.35
C ASN A 658 -25.68 -16.32 15.83
N LEU A 659 -25.60 -17.40 16.61
CA LEU A 659 -25.94 -17.37 18.03
C LEU A 659 -25.03 -16.45 18.85
N ALA A 660 -23.74 -16.42 18.52
CA ALA A 660 -22.76 -15.67 19.29
C ALA A 660 -22.53 -14.23 18.81
N CYS A 661 -22.86 -13.94 17.54
CA CYS A 661 -22.53 -12.66 16.88
C CYS A 661 -23.66 -12.11 16.02
N GLU A 662 -24.92 -12.33 16.40
CA GLU A 662 -26.05 -11.77 15.68
C GLU A 662 -25.88 -10.27 15.40
N GLY A 663 -26.06 -9.86 14.15
CA GLY A 663 -25.93 -8.46 13.72
C GLY A 663 -24.49 -7.96 13.54
N PHE A 664 -23.47 -8.77 13.80
CA PHE A 664 -22.06 -8.36 13.62
C PHE A 664 -21.61 -8.44 12.16
N SER A 665 -20.77 -7.51 11.77
CA SER A 665 -20.00 -7.59 10.52
C SER A 665 -18.94 -8.71 10.60
N MET A 666 -18.39 -9.10 9.45
CA MET A 666 -17.34 -10.12 9.37
C MET A 666 -16.13 -9.82 10.29
N LYS A 667 -15.69 -8.58 10.33
CA LYS A 667 -14.53 -8.17 11.16
C LYS A 667 -14.85 -8.13 12.65
N GLU A 668 -16.05 -7.74 13.04
CA GLU A 668 -16.51 -7.76 14.43
C GLU A 668 -16.66 -9.20 14.93
N ALA A 669 -17.28 -10.07 14.14
CA ALA A 669 -17.38 -11.48 14.45
C ALA A 669 -15.99 -12.15 14.56
N TRP A 670 -15.06 -11.81 13.68
CA TRP A 670 -13.67 -12.28 13.77
C TRP A 670 -12.99 -11.88 15.09
N LYS A 671 -13.21 -10.67 15.60
CA LYS A 671 -12.65 -10.25 16.88
C LYS A 671 -13.09 -11.13 18.05
N VAL A 672 -14.30 -11.66 18.00
CA VAL A 672 -14.85 -12.56 19.03
C VAL A 672 -14.20 -13.95 18.94
N PHE A 673 -14.07 -14.51 17.75
CA PHE A 673 -13.69 -15.91 17.57
C PHE A 673 -12.21 -16.17 17.38
N ARG A 674 -11.45 -15.19 16.89
CA ARG A 674 -10.03 -15.36 16.55
C ARG A 674 -9.16 -15.92 17.68
N ASN A 675 -9.47 -15.59 18.95
CA ASN A 675 -8.69 -16.00 20.12
C ASN A 675 -9.25 -17.25 20.82
N THR A 676 -10.33 -17.84 20.30
CA THR A 676 -10.98 -18.98 20.94
C THR A 676 -10.43 -20.28 20.34
N GLU A 677 -9.47 -20.90 21.04
CA GLU A 677 -8.83 -22.16 20.58
C GLU A 677 -9.83 -23.25 20.25
N GLN A 678 -10.95 -23.32 20.98
CA GLN A 678 -12.00 -24.30 20.75
C GLN A 678 -12.59 -24.19 19.34
N TRP A 679 -12.76 -22.95 18.79
CA TRP A 679 -13.31 -22.74 17.45
C TRP A 679 -12.36 -23.25 16.38
N HIS A 680 -11.06 -22.98 16.51
CA HIS A 680 -10.05 -23.49 15.60
C HIS A 680 -9.95 -25.02 15.61
N LYS A 681 -10.26 -25.64 16.74
CA LYS A 681 -10.32 -27.11 16.85
C LYS A 681 -11.63 -27.69 16.31
N THR A 682 -12.74 -26.99 16.51
CA THR A 682 -14.09 -27.49 16.10
C THR A 682 -14.36 -27.26 14.62
N TYR A 683 -13.92 -26.12 14.07
CA TYR A 683 -14.18 -25.69 12.69
C TYR A 683 -12.89 -25.33 11.94
N PRO A 684 -11.86 -26.19 11.90
CA PRO A 684 -10.55 -25.85 11.37
C PRO A 684 -10.61 -25.40 9.90
N TYR A 685 -11.44 -26.02 9.09
CA TYR A 685 -11.55 -25.71 7.66
C TYR A 685 -12.29 -24.40 7.41
N MET A 686 -13.38 -24.15 8.12
CA MET A 686 -14.12 -22.89 8.02
C MET A 686 -13.30 -21.70 8.56
N MET A 687 -12.55 -21.90 9.65
CA MET A 687 -11.63 -20.87 10.19
C MET A 687 -10.50 -20.56 9.21
N LYS A 688 -9.90 -21.58 8.57
CA LYS A 688 -8.88 -21.40 7.52
C LYS A 688 -9.45 -20.63 6.32
N LEU A 689 -10.66 -20.97 5.88
CA LEU A 689 -11.34 -20.27 4.80
C LEU A 689 -11.61 -18.80 5.17
N TRP A 690 -12.05 -18.55 6.40
CA TRP A 690 -12.30 -17.20 6.89
C TRP A 690 -11.01 -16.35 6.92
N GLN A 691 -9.90 -16.93 7.40
CA GLN A 691 -8.59 -16.28 7.39
C GLN A 691 -8.18 -15.85 5.97
N ALA A 692 -8.40 -16.69 4.96
CA ALA A 692 -8.12 -16.34 3.57
C ALA A 692 -9.00 -15.17 3.09
N VAL A 693 -10.32 -15.23 3.34
CA VAL A 693 -11.27 -14.18 2.94
C VAL A 693 -10.93 -12.83 3.58
N LEU A 694 -10.50 -12.83 4.84
CA LEU A 694 -10.09 -11.61 5.57
C LEU A 694 -8.85 -10.93 4.97
N THR A 695 -8.00 -11.66 4.26
CA THR A 695 -6.81 -11.08 3.64
C THR A 695 -7.08 -10.50 2.25
N ILE A 696 -8.26 -10.74 1.65
CA ILE A 696 -8.59 -10.21 0.32
C ILE A 696 -8.75 -8.70 0.40
N PRO A 697 -7.91 -7.90 -0.31
CA PRO A 697 -8.02 -6.46 -0.29
C PRO A 697 -9.22 -6.00 -1.14
N ALA A 698 -9.95 -5.04 -0.64
CA ALA A 698 -11.12 -4.51 -1.30
C ALA A 698 -10.78 -3.47 -2.41
N SER A 699 -9.64 -2.82 -2.29
CA SER A 699 -9.23 -1.72 -3.18
C SER A 699 -7.71 -1.47 -3.08
N THR A 700 -7.17 -0.61 -3.95
CA THR A 700 -5.79 -0.10 -3.87
C THR A 700 -5.70 1.26 -3.16
N VAL A 701 -6.68 1.63 -2.36
CA VAL A 701 -6.73 2.94 -1.67
C VAL A 701 -5.53 3.16 -0.77
N ASP A 702 -4.99 2.11 -0.15
CA ASP A 702 -3.76 2.23 0.65
C ASP A 702 -2.55 2.62 -0.22
N CYS A 703 -2.50 2.18 -1.49
CA CYS A 703 -1.50 2.65 -2.45
C CYS A 703 -1.67 4.15 -2.76
N GLU A 704 -2.92 4.63 -2.93
CA GLU A 704 -3.20 6.06 -3.12
C GLU A 704 -2.76 6.89 -1.91
N ARG A 705 -3.01 6.40 -0.68
CA ARG A 705 -2.49 6.99 0.57
C ARG A 705 -0.97 7.01 0.58
N GLY A 706 -0.34 5.92 0.13
CA GLY A 706 1.10 5.82 -0.04
C GLY A 706 1.66 6.89 -0.98
N PHE A 707 1.04 7.09 -2.15
CA PHE A 707 1.44 8.15 -3.08
C PHE A 707 1.17 9.57 -2.54
N SER A 708 0.07 9.75 -1.80
CA SER A 708 -0.19 11.02 -1.10
C SER A 708 0.93 11.31 -0.09
N LYS A 709 1.31 10.32 0.71
CA LYS A 709 2.42 10.41 1.66
C LYS A 709 3.75 10.66 0.97
N GLN A 710 4.04 9.95 -0.13
CA GLN A 710 5.22 10.19 -0.97
C GLN A 710 5.30 11.66 -1.42
N ASN A 711 4.18 12.23 -1.88
CA ASN A 711 4.11 13.62 -2.33
C ASN A 711 4.33 14.63 -1.18
N ILE A 712 3.88 14.32 0.03
CA ILE A 712 4.13 15.13 1.24
C ILE A 712 5.63 15.10 1.58
N ILE A 713 6.24 13.91 1.61
CA ILE A 713 7.65 13.73 1.93
C ILE A 713 8.54 14.31 0.82
N LYS A 714 8.19 14.06 -0.46
CA LYS A 714 8.91 14.56 -1.65
C LYS A 714 8.28 15.86 -2.17
N ASP A 715 8.21 16.87 -1.32
CA ASP A 715 7.77 18.21 -1.70
C ASP A 715 8.78 18.87 -2.69
N ILE A 716 8.38 19.96 -3.36
CA ILE A 716 9.20 20.73 -4.34
C ILE A 716 10.60 21.07 -3.81
N ARG A 717 10.72 21.30 -2.49
CA ARG A 717 11.99 21.62 -1.83
C ARG A 717 12.88 20.40 -1.55
N LYS A 718 12.34 19.17 -1.70
CA LYS A 718 13.00 17.88 -1.40
C LYS A 718 13.11 16.97 -2.63
N SER A 719 13.05 17.52 -3.84
CA SER A 719 13.03 16.78 -5.11
C SER A 719 14.27 15.87 -5.35
N LYS A 720 15.37 16.09 -4.63
CA LYS A 720 16.60 15.31 -4.73
C LYS A 720 16.71 14.17 -3.71
N LEU A 721 15.62 13.76 -3.06
CA LEU A 721 15.65 12.67 -2.10
C LEU A 721 15.85 11.33 -2.83
N GLY A 722 16.89 10.56 -2.45
CA GLY A 722 17.14 9.24 -3.02
C GLY A 722 16.03 8.23 -2.66
N LEU A 723 15.78 7.28 -3.54
CA LEU A 723 14.70 6.30 -3.41
C LEU A 723 14.75 5.52 -2.09
N ASP A 724 15.92 5.03 -1.67
CA ASP A 724 16.06 4.26 -0.44
C ASP A 724 15.72 5.09 0.80
N THR A 725 16.09 6.37 0.80
CA THR A 725 15.72 7.28 1.89
C THR A 725 14.23 7.56 1.89
N LEU A 726 13.62 7.72 0.72
CA LEU A 726 12.19 7.93 0.57
C LEU A 726 11.40 6.70 1.05
N ASP A 727 11.81 5.50 0.64
CA ASP A 727 11.21 4.23 1.10
C ASP A 727 11.30 4.09 2.63
N ALA A 728 12.46 4.42 3.22
CA ALA A 728 12.64 4.36 4.66
C ALA A 728 11.75 5.36 5.42
N LEU A 729 11.65 6.60 4.92
CA LEU A 729 10.76 7.62 5.49
C LEU A 729 9.30 7.22 5.37
N MET A 730 8.86 6.73 4.19
CA MET A 730 7.51 6.23 3.99
C MET A 730 7.18 5.08 4.95
N ARG A 731 8.09 4.12 5.11
CA ARG A 731 7.89 3.00 6.04
C ARG A 731 7.70 3.47 7.48
N ILE A 732 8.49 4.41 7.95
CA ILE A 732 8.37 4.95 9.31
C ILE A 732 7.05 5.71 9.47
N SER A 733 6.72 6.57 8.50
CA SER A 733 5.52 7.41 8.58
C SER A 733 4.21 6.62 8.41
N LEU A 734 4.22 5.53 7.62
CA LEU A 734 3.02 4.73 7.33
C LEU A 734 2.85 3.53 8.27
N ASN A 735 3.94 2.85 8.61
CA ASN A 735 3.90 1.61 9.40
C ASN A 735 4.41 1.78 10.83
N GLY A 736 5.01 2.94 11.15
CA GLY A 736 5.59 3.16 12.47
C GLY A 736 4.51 3.20 13.56
N PRO A 737 4.61 2.36 14.61
CA PRO A 737 3.69 2.41 15.73
C PRO A 737 3.93 3.66 16.59
N GLU A 738 3.16 3.84 17.64
CA GLU A 738 3.47 4.85 18.65
C GLU A 738 4.88 4.68 19.21
N LEU A 739 5.52 5.78 19.58
CA LEU A 739 6.89 5.83 20.09
C LEU A 739 7.16 4.85 21.24
N SER A 740 6.16 4.63 22.10
CA SER A 740 6.18 3.71 23.24
C SER A 740 6.24 2.24 22.85
N ASN A 741 5.74 1.91 21.63
CA ASN A 741 5.61 0.54 21.14
C ASN A 741 6.81 0.07 20.31
N VAL A 742 7.81 0.93 20.12
CA VAL A 742 9.05 0.59 19.43
C VAL A 742 10.05 -0.01 20.40
N ASP A 743 10.60 -1.19 20.09
CA ASP A 743 11.71 -1.75 20.86
C ASP A 743 13.04 -1.07 20.47
N TRP A 744 13.36 -0.03 21.22
CA TRP A 744 14.55 0.79 21.00
C TRP A 744 15.85 0.03 21.24
N ASN A 745 15.83 -1.04 22.03
CA ASN A 745 17.01 -1.87 22.24
C ASN A 745 17.35 -2.63 20.96
N VAL A 746 16.37 -3.21 20.29
CA VAL A 746 16.56 -3.88 19.00
C VAL A 746 17.01 -2.89 17.92
N VAL A 747 16.41 -1.70 17.87
CA VAL A 747 16.85 -0.64 16.93
C VAL A 747 18.32 -0.26 17.19
N TYR A 748 18.71 -0.12 18.46
CA TYR A 748 20.09 0.18 18.84
C TYR A 748 21.05 -0.95 18.42
N GLU A 749 20.68 -2.22 18.63
CA GLU A 749 21.46 -3.38 18.18
C GLU A 749 21.65 -3.37 16.66
N ILE A 750 20.58 -3.16 15.88
CA ILE A 750 20.67 -3.02 14.41
C ILE A 750 21.65 -1.91 14.03
N TRP A 751 21.62 -0.80 14.78
CA TRP A 751 22.48 0.34 14.50
C TRP A 751 23.95 0.06 14.86
N THR A 752 24.24 -0.63 15.96
CA THR A 752 25.59 -1.03 16.33
C THR A 752 26.17 -2.06 15.37
N ASP A 753 25.33 -2.96 14.85
CA ASP A 753 25.75 -3.99 13.90
C ASP A 753 26.02 -3.46 12.48
N THR A 754 25.42 -2.32 12.11
CA THR A 754 25.53 -1.79 10.73
C THR A 754 26.86 -1.16 10.42
N LYS A 755 27.60 -0.65 11.40
CA LYS A 755 28.95 -0.03 11.25
C LYS A 755 29.81 -0.40 12.43
N THR A 756 31.07 -0.75 12.17
CA THR A 756 32.11 -0.79 13.22
C THR A 756 32.24 0.63 13.79
N ARG A 757 31.53 0.90 14.86
CA ARG A 757 31.59 2.19 15.53
C ARG A 757 32.75 2.12 16.50
N ARG A 758 33.62 3.13 16.51
CA ARG A 758 34.60 3.28 17.58
C ARG A 758 33.80 3.40 18.87
N VAL A 759 33.68 2.31 19.59
CA VAL A 759 33.47 2.38 21.04
C VAL A 759 34.70 3.15 21.53
N ILE A 760 34.48 4.30 22.13
CA ILE A 760 35.58 5.08 22.68
C ILE A 760 36.21 4.17 23.73
N GLU A 761 37.39 3.61 23.42
CA GLU A 761 38.28 3.10 24.43
C GLU A 761 38.70 4.33 25.25
N LEU A 762 38.10 4.47 26.43
CA LEU A 762 38.54 5.41 27.44
C LEU A 762 39.79 4.86 28.11
#